data_a4df0c1b5fa55fdb2ac019e8b50bccd8
#
_entry.id   a4df0c1b5fa55fdb2ac019e8b50bccd8
#
_cell.length_a   1.000
_cell.length_b   1.000
_cell.length_c   1.000
_cell.angle_alpha   90.00
_cell.angle_beta   90.00
_cell.angle_gamma   90.00
#
_symmetry.space_group_name_H-M   'P 1'
#
loop_
_entity.id
_entity.type
_entity.pdbx_description
1 polymer ?
#
loop_
_entity_poly.entity_id
_entity_poly.type
_entity_poly.pdbx_seq_one_letter_code
_entity_poly.pdbx_strand_id
1 'polypeptide(L)'
;MKIKFIIFLLFPVLLFSQHTIRIKAIDDATVPIQRAIVAISQEGNQIAFGTTDANGFIEKQLAVGSYIIIIKKLGYVPITEVLLVQKEELLTVTLLTETNQLKNVIITSRPKIMKVKGDTIAYNLKAVVDGTENKIEDVIKKLPGLDIDQNGKVLYKGQQIDNVLVDGNEFFGNKHQMATQNITADMIEGIDLLTNYSGFAQASGGKKGIALNLKTKDSYKNKWVTDFELAAGLNNSFRFHSNVFKFFKKGNLAIISDYNTIAKTPISREDYNEMRIVSEVDGENGDFKSFETPTFLNPNTFIKDKKNAFGGLNYTSLIGKRSKITVSNIFNKTNIIEENARLQTNIGQTQSQVLFRENKEAAYSLNNSVLKWEFNKSKTTFISYVAGFTPNVDADDQDLMRLDNQLFYTKSNTNFSFAQVAKVQTTLFKTINYKGMVRHSVDNNGQKINLFSQQDLFGTALDTIYQSQNNKEVNLSWNNVLTKTLKSNIFTVKINFLSIQSRFGNTILDYESNNTAVKLNRQTIQNNFSWLKNWNAKFQSALGFSSTLVNSSFQVTENILTRLEPNLSLIYNFKGLNKITFNYSLNHQLPAMRQLQQTDMVLDFQTLSKPSGINYYQVMPKNSFSLQYFSVNARNQSVFFSTLSYDVEQNSVSTNTIYNFDFIETTGITTGDRKSMRGLALYDLKLNRFPVSIKTTLFYLKSNGLSQFNGFDNETQTHNFTSRMQLISNFRKSNVQFGIDYNFIQRSVEQSSSSFRNTSQNHQIALSLRGKNKTKLKWDLGFTVDNQNSGLAINSLYFLNANLQYVANNNWKLFFNGSNMLNLDQSTLLTNVASASFFTTSRVTIRPGFIMLGINYSL
;
A
#
# COMPACT_ATOMS: atom_id res chain seq x y z
N MET A 1 14.62 -102.92 58.62
CA MET A 1 13.35 -103.52 59.10
C MET A 1 12.21 -102.99 58.24
N LYS A 2 11.44 -103.89 57.62
CA LYS A 2 10.11 -103.73 57.00
C LYS A 2 10.02 -102.97 55.67
N ILE A 3 9.97 -103.68 54.55
CA ILE A 3 8.83 -104.43 53.89
C ILE A 3 7.66 -103.47 53.59
N LYS A 4 7.37 -103.33 52.25
CA LYS A 4 6.12 -103.51 51.51
C LYS A 4 5.94 -102.39 50.50
N PHE A 5 5.39 -102.44 49.35
CA PHE A 5 4.60 -103.47 48.64
C PHE A 5 4.35 -102.99 47.23
N ILE A 6 4.55 -103.76 46.25
CA ILE A 6 4.29 -103.55 44.85
C ILE A 6 2.78 -103.48 44.67
N ILE A 7 2.28 -102.36 44.00
CA ILE A 7 0.98 -102.52 43.27
C ILE A 7 1.23 -101.97 41.88
N PHE A 8 1.25 -102.85 40.92
CA PHE A 8 1.24 -102.65 39.50
C PHE A 8 -0.20 -102.34 39.10
N LEU A 9 -0.50 -101.10 38.71
CA LEU A 9 -1.80 -100.74 38.13
C LEU A 9 -1.62 -100.52 36.64
N LEU A 10 -2.13 -101.43 35.85
CA LEU A 10 -2.30 -101.29 34.39
C LEU A 10 -3.15 -100.09 34.10
N PHE A 11 -2.50 -98.99 33.49
CA PHE A 11 -3.22 -97.95 32.81
C PHE A 11 -3.36 -98.33 31.33
N PRO A 12 -4.58 -98.39 30.75
CA PRO A 12 -4.71 -98.56 29.32
C PRO A 12 -4.15 -97.41 28.62
N VAL A 13 -3.10 -97.56 27.84
CA VAL A 13 -2.61 -96.55 26.87
C VAL A 13 -3.70 -96.42 25.80
N LEU A 14 -4.47 -95.38 25.85
CA LEU A 14 -5.38 -95.00 24.77
C LEU A 14 -4.47 -94.53 23.61
N LEU A 15 -4.24 -95.38 22.66
CA LEU A 15 -3.68 -95.07 21.38
C LEU A 15 -4.68 -94.17 20.64
N PHE A 16 -4.47 -92.83 20.75
CA PHE A 16 -5.17 -91.90 19.83
C PHE A 16 -4.65 -92.17 18.43
N SER A 17 -5.46 -92.69 17.56
CA SER A 17 -5.20 -92.80 16.16
C SER A 17 -5.09 -91.37 15.58
N GLN A 18 -3.87 -90.95 15.26
CA GLN A 18 -3.62 -89.69 14.55
C GLN A 18 -3.51 -90.01 13.03
N HIS A 19 -4.16 -89.18 12.23
CA HIS A 19 -4.14 -89.29 10.80
C HIS A 19 -3.23 -88.19 10.21
N THR A 20 -2.46 -88.57 9.22
CA THR A 20 -1.58 -87.61 8.50
C THR A 20 -2.41 -86.82 7.51
N ILE A 21 -2.53 -85.57 7.78
CA ILE A 21 -3.23 -84.65 6.89
C ILE A 21 -2.17 -83.87 6.10
N ARG A 22 -2.32 -83.94 4.79
CA ARG A 22 -1.52 -83.11 3.84
C ARG A 22 -2.35 -81.92 3.36
N ILE A 23 -1.82 -80.77 3.47
CA ILE A 23 -2.48 -79.55 2.97
C ILE A 23 -1.58 -79.00 1.85
N LYS A 24 -2.18 -78.81 0.68
CA LYS A 24 -1.54 -78.17 -0.50
C LYS A 24 -2.14 -76.81 -0.74
N ALA A 25 -1.32 -75.77 -0.67
CA ALA A 25 -1.71 -74.40 -1.04
C ALA A 25 -1.24 -74.13 -2.47
N ILE A 26 -2.18 -73.70 -3.32
CA ILE A 26 -1.94 -73.29 -4.70
C ILE A 26 -2.60 -71.90 -4.94
N ASP A 27 -2.14 -71.23 -5.99
CA ASP A 27 -2.81 -70.00 -6.45
C ASP A 27 -3.90 -70.30 -7.47
N ASP A 28 -4.54 -69.23 -7.99
CA ASP A 28 -5.56 -69.25 -9.02
C ASP A 28 -5.05 -69.79 -10.38
N ALA A 29 -3.76 -69.80 -10.61
CA ALA A 29 -3.07 -70.36 -11.78
C ALA A 29 -2.54 -71.77 -11.50
N THR A 30 -2.94 -72.44 -10.38
CA THR A 30 -2.52 -73.81 -9.89
C THR A 30 -1.02 -73.88 -9.55
N VAL A 31 -0.33 -72.79 -9.39
CA VAL A 31 1.08 -72.78 -8.98
C VAL A 31 1.18 -72.99 -7.45
N PRO A 32 2.10 -73.89 -6.99
CA PRO A 32 2.28 -74.12 -5.55
C PRO A 32 2.73 -72.85 -4.80
N ILE A 33 2.15 -72.53 -3.69
CA ILE A 33 2.51 -71.39 -2.85
C ILE A 33 3.44 -71.85 -1.74
N GLN A 34 4.72 -71.52 -1.89
CA GLN A 34 5.74 -71.76 -0.90
C GLN A 34 5.63 -70.78 0.28
N ARG A 35 5.93 -71.23 1.51
CA ARG A 35 5.91 -70.48 2.75
C ARG A 35 4.59 -69.76 3.01
N ALA A 36 3.48 -70.33 2.64
CA ALA A 36 2.17 -69.96 3.16
C ALA A 36 2.04 -70.41 4.62
N ILE A 37 1.58 -69.53 5.47
CA ILE A 37 1.38 -69.79 6.89
C ILE A 37 0.08 -70.57 7.03
N VAL A 38 0.16 -71.74 7.62
CA VAL A 38 -1.00 -72.61 7.93
C VAL A 38 -1.14 -72.70 9.44
N ALA A 39 -2.30 -72.28 9.95
CA ALA A 39 -2.66 -72.40 11.35
C ALA A 39 -3.89 -73.27 11.45
N ILE A 40 -3.82 -74.34 12.30
CA ILE A 40 -4.90 -75.30 12.53
C ILE A 40 -5.37 -75.13 13.97
N SER A 41 -6.62 -74.90 14.14
CA SER A 41 -7.24 -74.73 15.46
C SER A 41 -8.48 -75.66 15.66
N GLN A 42 -8.73 -76.08 16.90
CA GLN A 42 -9.88 -76.83 17.33
C GLN A 42 -10.52 -76.16 18.55
N GLU A 43 -11.79 -75.91 18.53
CA GLU A 43 -12.54 -75.26 19.62
C GLU A 43 -11.88 -73.87 20.06
N GLY A 44 -11.33 -73.10 19.09
CA GLY A 44 -10.73 -71.84 19.35
C GLY A 44 -9.23 -71.88 19.81
N ASN A 45 -8.69 -73.06 20.10
CA ASN A 45 -7.30 -73.27 20.47
C ASN A 45 -6.43 -73.64 19.26
N GLN A 46 -5.28 -73.02 19.08
CA GLN A 46 -4.34 -73.35 18.00
C GLN A 46 -3.63 -74.68 18.34
N ILE A 47 -3.90 -75.74 17.54
CA ILE A 47 -3.40 -77.12 17.75
C ILE A 47 -2.10 -77.35 16.95
N ALA A 48 -1.99 -76.78 15.74
CA ALA A 48 -0.81 -76.88 14.92
C ALA A 48 -0.55 -75.63 14.11
N PHE A 49 0.72 -75.38 13.81
CA PHE A 49 1.18 -74.25 13.02
C PHE A 49 2.36 -74.64 12.16
N GLY A 50 2.48 -74.00 10.98
CA GLY A 50 3.66 -74.23 10.14
C GLY A 50 3.56 -73.48 8.82
N THR A 51 4.52 -73.69 7.92
CA THR A 51 4.53 -73.11 6.59
C THR A 51 4.68 -74.18 5.52
N THR A 52 4.09 -73.91 4.35
CA THR A 52 4.21 -74.83 3.19
C THR A 52 5.62 -74.81 2.63
N ASP A 53 6.05 -76.02 2.11
CA ASP A 53 7.35 -76.21 1.44
C ASP A 53 7.39 -75.64 0.01
N ALA A 54 8.44 -75.91 -0.75
CA ALA A 54 8.63 -75.47 -2.12
C ALA A 54 7.54 -75.98 -3.11
N ASN A 55 6.93 -77.05 -2.80
CA ASN A 55 5.86 -77.71 -3.61
C ASN A 55 4.46 -77.30 -3.10
N GLY A 56 4.35 -76.37 -2.15
CA GLY A 56 3.10 -75.88 -1.55
C GLY A 56 2.51 -76.84 -0.50
N PHE A 57 3.23 -77.88 -0.03
CA PHE A 57 2.73 -78.83 0.94
C PHE A 57 3.12 -78.52 2.39
N ILE A 58 2.23 -78.89 3.29
CA ILE A 58 2.53 -79.04 4.72
C ILE A 58 1.82 -80.33 5.23
N GLU A 59 2.48 -81.09 6.05
CA GLU A 59 1.97 -82.26 6.69
C GLU A 59 1.85 -82.09 8.19
N LYS A 60 0.70 -82.53 8.75
CA LYS A 60 0.44 -82.50 10.18
C LYS A 60 -0.31 -83.78 10.60
N GLN A 61 0.05 -84.27 11.76
CA GLN A 61 -0.68 -85.40 12.39
C GLN A 61 -1.79 -84.82 13.29
N LEU A 62 -3.06 -85.19 13.00
CA LEU A 62 -4.21 -84.69 13.73
C LEU A 62 -5.06 -85.83 14.18
N ALA A 63 -5.68 -85.82 15.36
CA ALA A 63 -6.63 -86.76 15.85
C ALA A 63 -7.98 -86.67 15.08
N VAL A 64 -8.78 -87.65 15.15
CA VAL A 64 -10.15 -87.60 14.57
C VAL A 64 -10.93 -86.45 15.22
N GLY A 65 -11.47 -85.54 14.41
CA GLY A 65 -12.14 -84.31 14.90
C GLY A 65 -12.36 -83.24 13.81
N SER A 66 -13.03 -82.17 14.18
CA SER A 66 -13.28 -80.99 13.32
C SER A 66 -12.25 -79.91 13.64
N TYR A 67 -11.59 -79.35 12.58
CA TYR A 67 -10.55 -78.36 12.68
C TYR A 67 -10.85 -77.15 11.78
N ILE A 68 -10.46 -75.97 12.22
CA ILE A 68 -10.47 -74.79 11.42
C ILE A 68 -9.04 -74.57 10.94
N ILE A 69 -8.83 -74.49 9.62
CA ILE A 69 -7.56 -74.27 8.98
C ILE A 69 -7.56 -72.86 8.39
N ILE A 70 -6.63 -72.00 8.80
CA ILE A 70 -6.44 -70.69 8.26
C ILE A 70 -5.12 -70.65 7.49
N ILE A 71 -5.17 -70.28 6.20
CA ILE A 71 -3.99 -70.15 5.36
C ILE A 71 -3.81 -68.73 4.95
N LYS A 72 -2.63 -68.21 5.20
CA LYS A 72 -2.23 -66.79 4.92
C LYS A 72 -0.92 -66.70 4.19
N LYS A 73 -0.85 -65.83 3.20
CA LYS A 73 0.37 -65.47 2.50
C LYS A 73 0.29 -64.00 2.10
N LEU A 74 1.42 -63.27 2.20
CA LEU A 74 1.44 -61.90 1.74
C LEU A 74 1.22 -61.84 0.22
N GLY A 75 0.28 -61.00 -0.23
CA GLY A 75 -0.14 -60.88 -1.63
C GLY A 75 -1.31 -61.82 -2.00
N TYR A 76 -1.89 -62.53 -1.05
CA TYR A 76 -3.04 -63.41 -1.24
C TYR A 76 -4.13 -63.16 -0.19
N VAL A 77 -5.38 -63.32 -0.58
CA VAL A 77 -6.51 -63.21 0.34
C VAL A 77 -6.46 -64.42 1.32
N PRO A 78 -6.45 -64.18 2.64
CA PRO A 78 -6.48 -65.25 3.62
C PRO A 78 -7.75 -66.12 3.47
N ILE A 79 -7.57 -67.42 3.50
CA ILE A 79 -8.68 -68.41 3.42
C ILE A 79 -8.85 -69.17 4.75
N THR A 80 -10.08 -69.43 5.07
CA THR A 80 -10.45 -70.29 6.26
C THR A 80 -11.30 -71.43 5.80
N GLU A 81 -10.85 -72.68 6.08
CA GLU A 81 -11.53 -73.91 5.73
C GLU A 81 -11.81 -74.74 6.99
N VAL A 82 -12.89 -75.49 6.96
CA VAL A 82 -13.24 -76.46 8.02
C VAL A 82 -12.91 -77.84 7.53
N LEU A 83 -12.04 -78.59 8.23
CA LEU A 83 -11.58 -79.90 7.91
C LEU A 83 -12.11 -80.90 8.95
N LEU A 84 -12.83 -81.89 8.51
CA LEU A 84 -13.26 -83.02 9.37
C LEU A 84 -12.29 -84.18 9.16
N VAL A 85 -11.40 -84.42 10.11
CA VAL A 85 -10.43 -85.51 10.06
C VAL A 85 -11.04 -86.78 10.51
N GLN A 86 -11.16 -87.80 9.60
CA GLN A 86 -11.63 -89.09 9.84
C GLN A 86 -10.67 -90.21 9.30
N LYS A 87 -9.84 -89.89 8.35
CA LYS A 87 -8.83 -90.68 7.69
C LYS A 87 -7.70 -89.78 7.15
N GLU A 88 -6.64 -90.37 6.63
CA GLU A 88 -5.59 -89.58 5.91
C GLU A 88 -6.22 -88.93 4.69
N GLU A 89 -5.89 -87.60 4.52
CA GLU A 89 -6.51 -86.81 3.47
C GLU A 89 -5.56 -85.73 2.94
N LEU A 90 -5.69 -85.46 1.65
CA LEU A 90 -5.07 -84.34 1.01
C LEU A 90 -6.04 -83.20 0.80
N LEU A 91 -5.92 -82.14 1.55
CA LEU A 91 -6.67 -80.91 1.35
C LEU A 91 -5.94 -79.95 0.41
N THR A 92 -6.50 -79.64 -0.75
CA THR A 92 -5.97 -78.63 -1.66
C THR A 92 -6.75 -77.35 -1.49
N VAL A 93 -6.03 -76.24 -1.21
CA VAL A 93 -6.63 -74.92 -0.97
C VAL A 93 -6.08 -73.94 -1.94
N THR A 94 -6.95 -73.25 -2.67
CA THR A 94 -6.61 -72.22 -3.64
C THR A 94 -6.73 -70.86 -3.01
N LEU A 95 -5.62 -70.07 -2.92
CA LEU A 95 -5.58 -68.72 -2.48
C LEU A 95 -5.70 -67.75 -3.67
N LEU A 96 -6.61 -66.81 -3.60
CA LEU A 96 -6.77 -65.77 -4.59
C LEU A 96 -5.72 -64.67 -4.38
N THR A 97 -5.14 -64.21 -5.47
CA THR A 97 -4.21 -63.08 -5.44
C THR A 97 -4.88 -61.78 -4.95
N GLU A 98 -4.37 -61.17 -3.92
CA GLU A 98 -4.85 -59.88 -3.41
C GLU A 98 -4.12 -58.72 -4.13
N THR A 99 -4.82 -58.05 -5.05
CA THR A 99 -4.35 -56.81 -5.63
C THR A 99 -4.61 -55.64 -4.67
N ASN A 100 -3.72 -55.41 -3.74
CA ASN A 100 -3.73 -54.18 -2.93
C ASN A 100 -3.35 -52.98 -3.81
N GLN A 101 -4.34 -52.29 -4.39
CA GLN A 101 -4.10 -50.94 -4.87
C GLN A 101 -3.80 -50.06 -3.68
N LEU A 102 -2.52 -49.67 -3.51
CA LEU A 102 -2.13 -48.65 -2.57
C LEU A 102 -2.94 -47.39 -2.90
N LYS A 103 -3.75 -46.92 -1.96
CA LYS A 103 -4.40 -45.60 -2.09
C LYS A 103 -3.35 -44.57 -2.41
N ASN A 104 -3.50 -43.87 -3.53
CA ASN A 104 -2.62 -42.78 -3.91
C ASN A 104 -2.50 -41.83 -2.73
N VAL A 105 -1.33 -41.68 -2.16
CA VAL A 105 -1.03 -40.65 -1.17
C VAL A 105 -0.96 -39.33 -1.93
N ILE A 106 -2.10 -38.63 -2.03
CA ILE A 106 -2.17 -37.30 -2.55
C ILE A 106 -1.47 -36.40 -1.53
N ILE A 107 -0.21 -36.10 -1.75
CA ILE A 107 0.53 -35.10 -0.99
C ILE A 107 -0.02 -33.71 -1.41
N THR A 108 -1.07 -33.26 -0.76
CA THR A 108 -1.55 -31.90 -0.91
C THR A 108 -0.61 -30.96 -0.13
N SER A 109 0.55 -30.64 -0.72
CA SER A 109 1.34 -29.53 -0.20
C SER A 109 0.57 -28.25 -0.49
N ARG A 110 0.42 -27.38 0.52
CA ARG A 110 -0.14 -26.03 0.31
C ARG A 110 0.81 -25.31 -0.65
N PRO A 111 0.34 -24.85 -1.83
CA PRO A 111 1.20 -24.12 -2.72
C PRO A 111 1.70 -22.86 -2.00
N LYS A 112 3.00 -22.63 -2.06
CA LYS A 112 3.62 -21.43 -1.46
C LYS A 112 3.02 -20.19 -2.12
N ILE A 113 2.68 -19.19 -1.33
CA ILE A 113 2.14 -17.92 -1.82
C ILE A 113 3.19 -17.17 -2.62
N MET A 114 4.45 -17.19 -2.19
CA MET A 114 5.52 -16.44 -2.82
C MET A 114 6.75 -17.30 -3.05
N LYS A 115 7.48 -16.98 -4.13
CA LYS A 115 8.77 -17.55 -4.48
C LYS A 115 9.74 -16.41 -4.81
N VAL A 116 10.86 -16.39 -4.14
CA VAL A 116 11.93 -15.39 -4.42
C VAL A 116 12.89 -15.97 -5.46
N LYS A 117 13.15 -15.23 -6.53
CA LYS A 117 14.10 -15.55 -7.59
C LYS A 117 14.96 -14.31 -7.88
N GLY A 118 16.16 -14.23 -7.33
CA GLY A 118 16.99 -13.03 -7.44
C GLY A 118 16.25 -11.81 -6.91
N ASP A 119 16.10 -10.80 -7.76
CA ASP A 119 15.42 -9.52 -7.46
C ASP A 119 13.90 -9.57 -7.66
N THR A 120 13.32 -10.75 -7.90
CA THR A 120 11.88 -10.92 -8.15
C THR A 120 11.23 -11.75 -7.06
N ILE A 121 10.14 -11.23 -6.51
CA ILE A 121 9.23 -11.98 -5.65
C ILE A 121 7.98 -12.31 -6.48
N ALA A 122 7.88 -13.57 -6.91
CA ALA A 122 6.73 -14.07 -7.67
C ALA A 122 5.65 -14.56 -6.70
N TYR A 123 4.45 -13.98 -6.78
CA TYR A 123 3.29 -14.38 -6.01
C TYR A 123 2.42 -15.36 -6.80
N ASN A 124 2.05 -16.45 -6.17
CA ASN A 124 1.16 -17.46 -6.72
C ASN A 124 -0.29 -17.14 -6.34
N LEU A 125 -1.04 -16.55 -7.26
CA LEU A 125 -2.41 -16.15 -7.00
C LEU A 125 -3.34 -17.35 -6.70
N LYS A 126 -3.08 -18.54 -7.28
CA LYS A 126 -3.84 -19.76 -6.94
C LYS A 126 -3.74 -20.13 -5.46
N ALA A 127 -2.73 -19.61 -4.76
CA ALA A 127 -2.55 -19.81 -3.32
C ALA A 127 -3.28 -18.77 -2.46
N VAL A 128 -3.77 -17.68 -3.03
CA VAL A 128 -4.28 -16.49 -2.33
C VAL A 128 -5.73 -16.22 -2.68
N VAL A 129 -6.05 -16.26 -3.99
CA VAL A 129 -7.39 -15.96 -4.50
C VAL A 129 -8.36 -17.07 -4.14
N ASP A 130 -9.46 -16.71 -3.51
CA ASP A 130 -10.54 -17.61 -3.12
C ASP A 130 -11.83 -17.40 -3.94
N GLY A 131 -11.80 -16.39 -4.86
CA GLY A 131 -12.89 -16.06 -5.77
C GLY A 131 -13.89 -15.05 -5.20
N THR A 132 -13.60 -14.48 -4.02
CA THR A 132 -14.36 -13.34 -3.49
C THR A 132 -13.83 -12.01 -3.98
N GLU A 133 -12.60 -11.99 -4.49
CA GLU A 133 -11.95 -10.79 -5.00
C GLU A 133 -12.61 -10.30 -6.30
N ASN A 134 -12.83 -9.01 -6.39
CA ASN A 134 -13.37 -8.37 -7.59
C ASN A 134 -12.28 -7.60 -8.35
N LYS A 135 -11.46 -6.82 -7.67
CA LYS A 135 -10.41 -6.00 -8.24
C LYS A 135 -9.03 -6.44 -7.75
N ILE A 136 -7.98 -6.03 -8.44
CA ILE A 136 -6.60 -6.35 -8.05
C ILE A 136 -6.25 -5.80 -6.67
N GLU A 137 -6.86 -4.71 -6.26
CA GLU A 137 -6.75 -4.17 -4.90
C GLU A 137 -7.05 -5.23 -3.83
N ASP A 138 -8.12 -6.02 -4.01
CA ASP A 138 -8.50 -7.08 -3.07
C ASP A 138 -7.45 -8.19 -2.99
N VAL A 139 -6.80 -8.48 -4.11
CA VAL A 139 -5.73 -9.48 -4.19
C VAL A 139 -4.48 -8.97 -3.47
N ILE A 140 -4.05 -7.73 -3.76
CA ILE A 140 -2.83 -7.13 -3.20
C ILE A 140 -2.90 -7.09 -1.68
N LYS A 141 -4.05 -6.73 -1.10
CA LYS A 141 -4.28 -6.72 0.36
C LYS A 141 -4.03 -8.08 1.03
N LYS A 142 -4.13 -9.18 0.28
CA LYS A 142 -3.87 -10.55 0.76
C LYS A 142 -2.42 -11.01 0.56
N LEU A 143 -1.59 -10.26 -0.16
CA LEU A 143 -0.21 -10.63 -0.47
C LEU A 143 0.76 -10.22 0.63
N PRO A 144 1.63 -11.12 1.10
CA PRO A 144 2.62 -10.79 2.13
C PRO A 144 3.60 -9.70 1.68
N GLY A 145 3.83 -8.70 2.52
CA GLY A 145 4.77 -7.61 2.28
C GLY A 145 4.26 -6.51 1.36
N LEU A 146 3.07 -6.66 0.80
CA LEU A 146 2.36 -5.64 0.06
C LEU A 146 1.20 -5.09 0.88
N ASP A 147 0.95 -3.81 0.75
CA ASP A 147 -0.21 -3.16 1.34
C ASP A 147 -0.74 -2.05 0.41
N ILE A 148 -1.92 -1.58 0.69
CA ILE A 148 -2.51 -0.42 0.03
C ILE A 148 -2.91 0.55 1.14
N ASP A 149 -2.34 1.75 1.10
CA ASP A 149 -2.64 2.78 2.08
C ASP A 149 -4.04 3.40 1.86
N GLN A 150 -4.42 4.31 2.75
CA GLN A 150 -5.72 5.00 2.69
C GLN A 150 -5.90 5.83 1.41
N ASN A 151 -4.80 6.19 0.76
CA ASN A 151 -4.77 6.97 -0.46
C ASN A 151 -4.69 6.11 -1.74
N GLY A 152 -4.80 4.79 -1.62
CA GLY A 152 -4.75 3.86 -2.76
C GLY A 152 -3.36 3.54 -3.29
N LYS A 153 -2.28 3.94 -2.59
CA LYS A 153 -0.91 3.57 -2.96
C LYS A 153 -0.61 2.13 -2.64
N VAL A 154 0.04 1.47 -3.57
CA VAL A 154 0.64 0.16 -3.30
C VAL A 154 1.98 0.38 -2.62
N LEU A 155 2.11 -0.20 -1.44
CA LEU A 155 3.30 -0.14 -0.62
C LEU A 155 4.01 -1.50 -0.62
N TYR A 156 5.32 -1.47 -0.67
CA TYR A 156 6.18 -2.59 -0.36
C TYR A 156 7.17 -2.18 0.72
N LYS A 157 7.15 -2.86 1.87
CA LYS A 157 7.96 -2.48 3.04
C LYS A 157 7.67 -1.05 3.55
N GLY A 158 6.43 -0.63 3.51
CA GLY A 158 6.04 0.73 3.89
C GLY A 158 6.51 1.82 2.93
N GLN A 159 7.23 1.47 1.85
CA GLN A 159 7.63 2.39 0.80
C GLN A 159 6.74 2.22 -0.42
N GLN A 160 6.37 3.32 -1.04
CA GLN A 160 5.64 3.29 -2.28
C GLN A 160 6.46 2.57 -3.35
N ILE A 161 5.82 1.72 -4.15
CA ILE A 161 6.42 1.18 -5.37
C ILE A 161 6.49 2.27 -6.46
N ASP A 162 7.43 2.17 -7.40
CA ASP A 162 7.59 3.21 -8.42
C ASP A 162 6.60 3.04 -9.58
N ASN A 163 6.26 1.81 -9.97
CA ASN A 163 5.41 1.56 -11.14
C ASN A 163 4.50 0.34 -10.98
N VAL A 164 3.32 0.42 -11.57
CA VAL A 164 2.47 -0.73 -11.85
C VAL A 164 2.53 -1.06 -13.33
N LEU A 165 2.86 -2.30 -13.65
CA LEU A 165 3.01 -2.82 -14.99
C LEU A 165 1.91 -3.85 -15.28
N VAL A 166 1.49 -3.92 -16.53
CA VAL A 166 0.68 -5.03 -17.05
C VAL A 166 1.45 -5.67 -18.19
N ASP A 167 1.78 -6.96 -18.03
CA ASP A 167 2.62 -7.74 -18.96
C ASP A 167 3.95 -7.03 -19.32
N GLY A 168 4.56 -6.39 -18.32
CA GLY A 168 5.83 -5.66 -18.44
C GLY A 168 5.73 -4.25 -19.03
N ASN A 169 4.53 -3.80 -19.43
CA ASN A 169 4.29 -2.45 -19.93
C ASN A 169 3.69 -1.56 -18.86
N GLU A 170 4.11 -0.30 -18.81
CA GLU A 170 3.54 0.68 -17.89
C GLU A 170 2.03 0.84 -18.13
N PHE A 171 1.28 0.89 -17.03
CA PHE A 171 -0.16 1.09 -17.03
C PHE A 171 -0.47 2.29 -16.12
N PHE A 172 -0.75 3.43 -16.71
CA PHE A 172 -0.85 4.73 -16.07
C PHE A 172 0.39 5.14 -15.24
N GLY A 173 1.56 4.54 -15.54
CA GLY A 173 2.83 4.84 -14.86
C GLY A 173 2.80 4.45 -13.38
N ASN A 174 3.01 5.42 -12.51
CA ASN A 174 3.02 5.29 -11.06
C ASN A 174 1.66 5.59 -10.38
N LYS A 175 0.59 5.77 -11.16
CA LYS A 175 -0.76 6.02 -10.67
C LYS A 175 -1.42 4.70 -10.27
N HIS A 176 -1.15 4.28 -9.05
CA HIS A 176 -1.45 2.92 -8.58
C HIS A 176 -2.93 2.62 -8.51
N GLN A 177 -3.73 3.58 -8.01
CA GLN A 177 -5.18 3.43 -7.88
C GLN A 177 -5.86 3.16 -9.22
N MET A 178 -5.36 3.79 -10.30
CA MET A 178 -5.85 3.57 -11.65
C MET A 178 -5.74 2.10 -12.09
N ALA A 179 -4.66 1.42 -11.70
CA ALA A 179 -4.50 0.00 -11.99
C ALA A 179 -5.27 -0.88 -11.01
N THR A 180 -5.12 -0.64 -9.71
CA THR A 180 -5.61 -1.55 -8.66
C THR A 180 -7.12 -1.59 -8.54
N GLN A 181 -7.81 -0.48 -8.81
CA GLN A 181 -9.26 -0.38 -8.70
C GLN A 181 -9.99 -0.65 -10.04
N ASN A 182 -9.29 -0.66 -11.17
CA ASN A 182 -9.91 -0.83 -12.48
C ASN A 182 -9.63 -2.20 -13.11
N ILE A 183 -8.49 -2.83 -12.84
CA ILE A 183 -8.18 -4.18 -13.31
C ILE A 183 -8.89 -5.19 -12.42
N THR A 184 -9.67 -6.08 -13.02
CA THR A 184 -10.37 -7.14 -12.28
C THR A 184 -9.42 -8.28 -11.91
N ALA A 185 -9.65 -8.91 -10.75
CA ALA A 185 -8.85 -10.03 -10.27
C ALA A 185 -8.85 -11.22 -11.25
N ASP A 186 -9.96 -11.40 -11.96
CA ASP A 186 -10.13 -12.49 -12.94
C ASP A 186 -9.21 -12.37 -14.15
N MET A 187 -8.74 -11.17 -14.49
CA MET A 187 -7.85 -10.95 -15.64
C MET A 187 -6.42 -11.44 -15.36
N ILE A 188 -6.03 -11.57 -14.10
CA ILE A 188 -4.63 -11.75 -13.70
C ILE A 188 -4.36 -13.19 -13.28
N GLU A 189 -3.29 -13.79 -13.83
CA GLU A 189 -2.82 -15.13 -13.47
C GLU A 189 -1.69 -15.12 -12.44
N GLY A 190 -0.91 -14.04 -12.35
CA GLY A 190 0.25 -13.92 -11.47
C GLY A 190 0.66 -12.49 -11.24
N ILE A 191 1.34 -12.26 -10.14
CA ILE A 191 1.91 -10.95 -9.77
C ILE A 191 3.38 -11.14 -9.45
N ASP A 192 4.26 -10.36 -10.10
CA ASP A 192 5.68 -10.30 -9.78
C ASP A 192 6.02 -8.94 -9.18
N LEU A 193 6.65 -8.95 -8.03
CA LEU A 193 7.28 -7.75 -7.46
C LEU A 193 8.75 -7.74 -7.88
N LEU A 194 9.11 -6.74 -8.67
CA LEU A 194 10.45 -6.53 -9.20
C LEU A 194 11.15 -5.51 -8.31
N THR A 195 12.12 -5.94 -7.49
CA THR A 195 12.83 -5.07 -6.52
C THR A 195 14.03 -4.34 -7.12
N ASN A 196 14.26 -4.52 -8.43
CA ASN A 196 15.42 -3.98 -9.15
C ASN A 196 15.02 -3.61 -10.59
N TYR A 197 13.87 -2.94 -10.73
CA TYR A 197 13.28 -2.60 -12.01
C TYR A 197 13.95 -1.38 -12.64
N SER A 198 14.36 -1.49 -13.89
CA SER A 198 15.03 -0.41 -14.64
C SER A 198 14.17 0.19 -15.76
N GLY A 199 12.90 -0.16 -15.83
CA GLY A 199 12.01 0.31 -16.91
C GLY A 199 12.33 -0.34 -18.26
N PHE A 200 12.01 0.39 -19.32
CA PHE A 200 12.31 -0.01 -20.71
C PHE A 200 13.82 0.10 -21.05
N ALA A 201 14.59 0.81 -20.20
CA ALA A 201 16.02 1.04 -20.43
C ALA A 201 16.82 -0.26 -20.35
N GLN A 202 17.57 -0.55 -21.41
CA GLN A 202 18.53 -1.68 -21.45
C GLN A 202 19.93 -1.27 -20.95
N ALA A 203 20.21 0.02 -20.90
CA ALA A 203 21.48 0.57 -20.48
C ALA A 203 21.69 0.37 -18.97
N SER A 204 22.88 -0.10 -18.57
CA SER A 204 23.26 -0.26 -17.16
C SER A 204 23.52 1.09 -16.49
N GLY A 205 23.30 1.19 -15.16
CA GLY A 205 23.66 2.37 -14.35
C GLY A 205 22.51 3.31 -13.98
N GLY A 206 21.24 3.01 -14.34
CA GLY A 206 20.07 3.74 -13.84
C GLY A 206 19.74 3.38 -12.39
N LYS A 207 19.05 4.31 -11.68
CA LYS A 207 18.43 3.99 -10.39
C LYS A 207 17.42 2.87 -10.63
N LYS A 208 17.55 1.81 -9.86
CA LYS A 208 16.66 0.67 -9.95
C LYS A 208 15.53 0.87 -8.96
N GLY A 209 14.32 0.87 -9.47
CA GLY A 209 13.11 1.05 -8.70
C GLY A 209 12.44 -0.26 -8.32
N ILE A 210 11.27 -0.15 -7.71
CA ILE A 210 10.40 -1.27 -7.39
C ILE A 210 9.17 -1.21 -8.29
N ALA A 211 8.86 -2.30 -8.99
CA ALA A 211 7.65 -2.36 -9.82
C ALA A 211 6.80 -3.60 -9.49
N LEU A 212 5.49 -3.43 -9.57
CA LEU A 212 4.52 -4.51 -9.47
C LEU A 212 4.06 -4.87 -10.89
N ASN A 213 4.41 -6.04 -11.35
CA ASN A 213 4.02 -6.52 -12.68
C ASN A 213 2.85 -7.49 -12.58
N LEU A 214 1.72 -7.09 -13.12
CA LEU A 214 0.49 -7.87 -13.24
C LEU A 214 0.56 -8.67 -14.54
N LYS A 215 0.52 -9.99 -14.44
CA LYS A 215 0.52 -10.88 -15.61
C LYS A 215 -0.91 -11.23 -15.98
N THR A 216 -1.32 -10.89 -17.18
CA THR A 216 -2.67 -11.21 -17.67
C THR A 216 -2.76 -12.66 -18.13
N LYS A 217 -3.93 -13.27 -17.95
CA LYS A 217 -4.23 -14.59 -18.51
C LYS A 217 -4.25 -14.52 -20.05
N ASP A 218 -3.84 -15.60 -20.69
CA ASP A 218 -3.80 -15.67 -22.16
C ASP A 218 -5.16 -15.40 -22.82
N SER A 219 -6.25 -15.71 -22.13
CA SER A 219 -7.63 -15.45 -22.59
C SER A 219 -7.93 -13.96 -22.80
N TYR A 220 -7.20 -13.05 -22.13
CA TYR A 220 -7.39 -11.59 -22.24
C TYR A 220 -6.37 -10.92 -23.17
N LYS A 221 -5.30 -11.61 -23.55
CA LYS A 221 -4.27 -11.05 -24.44
C LYS A 221 -4.82 -10.79 -25.84
N ASN A 222 -4.53 -9.62 -26.38
CA ASN A 222 -4.93 -9.15 -27.70
C ASN A 222 -6.45 -9.05 -27.95
N LYS A 223 -7.25 -9.07 -26.90
CA LYS A 223 -8.70 -8.86 -26.96
C LYS A 223 -9.09 -7.52 -26.38
N TRP A 224 -10.27 -7.03 -26.77
CA TRP A 224 -10.93 -5.95 -26.05
C TRP A 224 -11.53 -6.51 -24.78
N VAL A 225 -11.29 -5.82 -23.69
CA VAL A 225 -11.87 -6.10 -22.37
C VAL A 225 -12.64 -4.88 -21.96
N THR A 226 -13.93 -5.02 -21.77
CA THR A 226 -14.80 -3.91 -21.38
C THR A 226 -15.54 -4.25 -20.11
N ASP A 227 -15.78 -3.24 -19.28
CA ASP A 227 -16.54 -3.33 -18.05
C ASP A 227 -17.36 -2.04 -17.92
N PHE A 228 -18.67 -2.15 -18.03
CA PHE A 228 -19.63 -1.05 -17.91
C PHE A 228 -20.51 -1.27 -16.70
N GLU A 229 -20.58 -0.30 -15.83
CA GLU A 229 -21.38 -0.32 -14.61
C GLU A 229 -22.33 0.87 -14.59
N LEU A 230 -23.60 0.62 -14.37
CA LEU A 230 -24.62 1.64 -14.17
C LEU A 230 -25.40 1.32 -12.91
N ALA A 231 -25.50 2.27 -11.99
CA ALA A 231 -26.23 2.10 -10.75
C ALA A 231 -26.95 3.38 -10.33
N ALA A 232 -28.13 3.23 -9.74
CA ALA A 232 -28.90 4.31 -9.17
C ALA A 232 -29.58 3.86 -7.88
N GLY A 233 -29.94 4.81 -7.02
CA GLY A 233 -30.56 4.48 -5.75
C GLY A 233 -31.01 5.66 -4.91
N LEU A 234 -31.18 5.42 -3.62
CA LEU A 234 -31.62 6.41 -2.65
C LEU A 234 -30.57 7.50 -2.43
N ASN A 235 -31.03 8.66 -1.87
CA ASN A 235 -30.20 9.82 -1.56
C ASN A 235 -29.42 10.36 -2.80
N ASN A 236 -30.14 10.46 -3.93
CA ASN A 236 -29.58 10.92 -5.21
C ASN A 236 -28.29 10.18 -5.60
N SER A 237 -28.19 8.91 -5.21
CA SER A 237 -27.00 8.10 -5.51
C SER A 237 -27.06 7.57 -6.92
N PHE A 238 -26.04 7.92 -7.68
CA PHE A 238 -25.87 7.50 -9.08
C PHE A 238 -24.41 7.18 -9.34
N ARG A 239 -24.17 6.17 -10.18
CA ARG A 239 -22.84 5.85 -10.67
C ARG A 239 -22.90 5.30 -12.08
N PHE A 240 -22.09 5.88 -12.95
CA PHE A 240 -21.68 5.32 -14.22
C PHE A 240 -20.18 5.07 -14.18
N HIS A 241 -19.74 3.85 -14.47
CA HIS A 241 -18.33 3.52 -14.54
C HIS A 241 -18.05 2.66 -15.78
N SER A 242 -16.97 2.96 -16.47
CA SER A 242 -16.60 2.26 -17.69
C SER A 242 -15.09 2.08 -17.76
N ASN A 243 -14.69 0.85 -18.06
CA ASN A 243 -13.32 0.48 -18.40
C ASN A 243 -13.31 -0.15 -19.80
N VAL A 244 -12.39 0.31 -20.65
CA VAL A 244 -12.14 -0.28 -21.96
C VAL A 244 -10.64 -0.51 -22.09
N PHE A 245 -10.22 -1.76 -22.09
CA PHE A 245 -8.82 -2.16 -22.18
C PHE A 245 -8.53 -2.98 -23.43
N LYS A 246 -7.32 -2.83 -23.93
CA LYS A 246 -6.76 -3.75 -24.92
C LYS A 246 -5.28 -3.97 -24.63
N PHE A 247 -4.93 -5.20 -24.25
CA PHE A 247 -3.55 -5.62 -24.02
C PHE A 247 -3.05 -6.34 -25.27
N PHE A 248 -2.15 -5.71 -25.99
CA PHE A 248 -1.57 -6.27 -27.21
C PHE A 248 -0.08 -6.53 -27.05
N LYS A 249 0.50 -7.37 -27.90
CA LYS A 249 1.90 -7.81 -27.78
C LYS A 249 2.92 -6.66 -27.65
N LYS A 250 2.61 -5.50 -28.21
CA LYS A 250 3.52 -4.34 -28.24
C LYS A 250 3.12 -3.22 -27.28
N GLY A 251 2.08 -3.38 -26.46
CA GLY A 251 1.63 -2.33 -25.55
C GLY A 251 0.22 -2.53 -25.03
N ASN A 252 -0.39 -1.44 -24.58
CA ASN A 252 -1.75 -1.41 -24.08
C ASN A 252 -2.48 -0.11 -24.43
N LEU A 253 -3.80 -0.21 -24.48
CA LEU A 253 -4.72 0.93 -24.48
C LEU A 253 -5.66 0.77 -23.30
N ALA A 254 -5.86 1.83 -22.53
CA ALA A 254 -6.81 1.87 -21.44
C ALA A 254 -7.60 3.18 -21.50
N ILE A 255 -8.91 3.07 -21.45
CA ILE A 255 -9.84 4.19 -21.29
C ILE A 255 -10.69 3.90 -20.07
N ILE A 256 -10.76 4.84 -19.15
CA ILE A 256 -11.53 4.74 -17.92
C ILE A 256 -12.42 5.96 -17.82
N SER A 257 -13.69 5.77 -17.52
CA SER A 257 -14.63 6.86 -17.26
C SER A 257 -15.43 6.55 -16.01
N ASP A 258 -15.65 7.55 -15.17
CA ASP A 258 -16.47 7.44 -13.98
C ASP A 258 -17.23 8.74 -13.76
N TYR A 259 -18.53 8.64 -13.56
CA TYR A 259 -19.35 9.71 -13.04
C TYR A 259 -20.12 9.18 -11.85
N ASN A 260 -19.98 9.86 -10.73
CA ASN A 260 -20.70 9.42 -9.54
C ASN A 260 -21.09 10.57 -8.61
N THR A 261 -22.16 10.35 -7.88
CA THR A 261 -22.64 11.22 -6.80
C THR A 261 -22.45 10.58 -5.42
N ILE A 262 -21.64 9.52 -5.31
CA ILE A 262 -21.42 8.73 -4.09
C ILE A 262 -20.09 9.03 -3.40
N ALA A 263 -19.53 10.20 -3.66
CA ALA A 263 -18.27 10.68 -3.11
C ALA A 263 -17.04 9.78 -3.41
N LYS A 264 -17.10 8.92 -4.42
CA LYS A 264 -15.98 8.08 -4.83
C LYS A 264 -14.99 8.87 -5.68
N THR A 265 -13.73 8.95 -5.24
CA THR A 265 -12.66 9.63 -5.98
C THR A 265 -11.85 8.61 -6.76
N PRO A 266 -11.78 8.70 -8.11
CA PRO A 266 -11.06 7.72 -8.95
C PRO A 266 -9.54 7.84 -8.91
N ILE A 267 -9.01 8.96 -8.41
CA ILE A 267 -7.57 9.24 -8.26
C ILE A 267 -7.24 9.51 -6.81
N SER A 268 -6.05 9.09 -6.37
CA SER A 268 -5.57 9.39 -5.04
C SER A 268 -4.84 10.74 -4.99
N ARG A 269 -4.63 11.26 -3.78
CA ARG A 269 -3.76 12.42 -3.52
C ARG A 269 -2.36 12.20 -4.08
N GLU A 270 -1.89 11.00 -3.97
CA GLU A 270 -0.58 10.59 -4.44
C GLU A 270 -0.52 10.48 -5.95
N ASP A 271 -1.57 9.91 -6.58
CA ASP A 271 -1.66 9.92 -8.05
C ASP A 271 -1.60 11.35 -8.59
N TYR A 272 -2.26 12.30 -7.91
CA TYR A 272 -2.17 13.73 -8.24
C TYR A 272 -0.74 14.28 -8.09
N ASN A 273 -0.07 14.00 -6.98
CA ASN A 273 1.30 14.44 -6.77
C ASN A 273 2.27 13.86 -7.81
N GLU A 274 2.03 12.63 -8.24
CA GLU A 274 2.82 11.92 -9.25
C GLU A 274 2.47 12.32 -10.70
N MET A 275 1.33 12.97 -10.91
CA MET A 275 1.00 13.55 -12.23
C MET A 275 1.95 14.68 -12.60
N ARG A 276 2.51 15.34 -11.62
CA ARG A 276 3.56 16.34 -11.84
C ARG A 276 4.85 15.57 -12.18
N ILE A 277 5.48 15.89 -13.31
CA ILE A 277 6.71 15.23 -13.81
C ILE A 277 7.91 15.35 -12.83
N VAL A 278 7.68 15.81 -11.62
CA VAL A 278 8.65 15.94 -10.53
C VAL A 278 9.26 14.62 -10.10
N SER A 279 8.50 13.52 -10.18
CA SER A 279 8.89 12.22 -9.65
C SER A 279 10.02 11.50 -10.41
N GLU A 280 10.33 11.93 -11.63
CA GLU A 280 11.47 11.37 -12.39
C GLU A 280 12.83 11.97 -12.00
N VAL A 281 12.83 13.01 -11.17
CA VAL A 281 14.06 13.59 -10.62
C VAL A 281 14.41 12.86 -9.34
N ASP A 282 15.56 12.22 -9.28
CA ASP A 282 16.10 11.60 -8.07
C ASP A 282 16.01 12.61 -6.91
N GLY A 283 15.20 12.30 -5.92
CA GLY A 283 14.68 13.09 -4.82
C GLY A 283 15.65 13.99 -4.01
N GLU A 284 16.36 14.86 -4.66
CA GLU A 284 17.21 15.85 -4.00
C GLU A 284 16.70 17.25 -4.29
N ASN A 285 16.28 17.90 -3.21
CA ASN A 285 15.90 19.30 -3.05
C ASN A 285 14.45 19.65 -3.37
N GLY A 286 13.65 19.50 -2.38
CA GLY A 286 12.25 19.75 -2.17
C GLY A 286 11.73 21.19 -2.29
N ASP A 287 12.37 22.11 -2.99
CA ASP A 287 11.86 23.49 -3.17
C ASP A 287 10.65 23.55 -4.14
N PHE A 288 10.35 22.44 -4.82
CA PHE A 288 9.26 22.35 -5.80
C PHE A 288 7.86 22.05 -5.23
N LYS A 289 7.65 22.15 -3.92
CA LYS A 289 6.36 21.84 -3.27
C LYS A 289 5.42 23.05 -3.14
N SER A 290 5.42 23.96 -4.10
CA SER A 290 4.62 25.20 -3.98
C SER A 290 3.13 25.05 -4.28
N PHE A 291 2.63 23.88 -4.68
CA PHE A 291 1.20 23.68 -4.91
C PHE A 291 0.53 22.96 -3.75
N GLU A 292 -0.49 23.58 -3.21
CA GLU A 292 -1.37 22.89 -2.27
C GLU A 292 -2.06 21.72 -2.98
N THR A 293 -2.11 20.57 -2.31
CA THR A 293 -2.90 19.44 -2.83
C THR A 293 -4.37 19.84 -2.78
N PRO A 294 -5.11 19.72 -3.87
CA PRO A 294 -6.53 20.04 -3.88
C PRO A 294 -7.28 19.31 -2.76
N THR A 295 -8.12 20.04 -2.04
CA THR A 295 -8.83 19.53 -0.87
C THR A 295 -9.77 18.37 -1.20
N PHE A 296 -10.27 18.31 -2.44
CA PHE A 296 -11.13 17.21 -2.89
C PHE A 296 -10.44 15.83 -2.90
N LEU A 297 -9.10 15.80 -2.82
CA LEU A 297 -8.31 14.56 -2.72
C LEU A 297 -8.06 14.14 -1.27
N ASN A 298 -8.44 14.96 -0.30
CA ASN A 298 -8.38 14.56 1.10
C ASN A 298 -9.43 13.48 1.40
N PRO A 299 -9.23 12.64 2.43
CA PRO A 299 -10.24 11.67 2.83
C PRO A 299 -11.60 12.32 3.08
N ASN A 300 -12.65 11.72 2.54
CA ASN A 300 -14.00 12.28 2.48
C ASN A 300 -14.78 12.26 3.81
N THR A 301 -14.11 12.35 4.95
CA THR A 301 -14.75 12.25 6.27
C THR A 301 -15.61 13.46 6.65
N PHE A 302 -15.52 14.57 5.91
CA PHE A 302 -16.14 15.85 6.28
C PHE A 302 -16.95 16.47 5.14
N ILE A 303 -17.54 15.66 4.29
CA ILE A 303 -18.25 16.13 3.09
C ILE A 303 -19.72 15.77 3.19
N LYS A 304 -20.59 16.78 3.04
CA LYS A 304 -22.04 16.61 2.99
C LYS A 304 -22.48 16.04 1.64
N ASP A 305 -21.94 16.55 0.53
CA ASP A 305 -22.19 16.02 -0.81
C ASP A 305 -20.96 16.15 -1.69
N LYS A 306 -20.79 15.21 -2.61
CA LYS A 306 -19.69 15.23 -3.58
C LYS A 306 -20.09 14.54 -4.87
N LYS A 307 -19.98 15.28 -5.96
CA LYS A 307 -20.18 14.79 -7.33
C LYS A 307 -18.85 14.79 -8.05
N ASN A 308 -18.55 13.70 -8.75
CA ASN A 308 -17.28 13.54 -9.43
C ASN A 308 -17.48 13.05 -10.86
N ALA A 309 -16.78 13.69 -11.81
CA ALA A 309 -16.69 13.27 -13.20
C ALA A 309 -15.21 13.05 -13.54
N PHE A 310 -14.88 11.88 -14.06
CA PHE A 310 -13.53 11.45 -14.31
C PHE A 310 -13.38 10.82 -15.68
N GLY A 311 -12.27 11.12 -16.36
CA GLY A 311 -11.84 10.47 -17.60
C GLY A 311 -10.33 10.19 -17.57
N GLY A 312 -9.93 8.99 -17.93
CA GLY A 312 -8.53 8.57 -18.03
C GLY A 312 -8.25 7.86 -19.34
N LEU A 313 -7.22 8.27 -20.05
CA LEU A 313 -6.69 7.63 -21.26
C LEU A 313 -5.23 7.27 -21.03
N ASN A 314 -4.87 6.05 -21.34
CA ASN A 314 -3.47 5.63 -21.41
C ASN A 314 -3.23 4.78 -22.65
N TYR A 315 -2.28 5.19 -23.45
CA TYR A 315 -1.83 4.43 -24.62
C TYR A 315 -0.32 4.24 -24.52
N THR A 316 0.12 3.00 -24.53
CA THR A 316 1.53 2.63 -24.56
C THR A 316 1.77 1.70 -25.75
N SER A 317 2.77 2.01 -26.58
CA SER A 317 3.11 1.17 -27.73
C SER A 317 4.60 1.15 -28.02
N LEU A 318 5.08 -0.03 -28.39
CA LEU A 318 6.41 -0.20 -28.95
C LEU A 318 6.39 0.15 -30.43
N ILE A 319 7.23 1.12 -30.82
CA ILE A 319 7.50 1.46 -32.21
C ILE A 319 8.76 0.74 -32.67
N GLY A 320 8.60 -0.32 -33.45
CA GLY A 320 9.68 -1.24 -33.75
C GLY A 320 10.13 -2.02 -32.50
N LYS A 321 11.44 -2.31 -32.40
CA LYS A 321 12.04 -3.09 -31.28
C LYS A 321 12.73 -2.22 -30.23
N ARG A 322 12.95 -0.94 -30.53
CA ARG A 322 13.84 -0.07 -29.73
C ARG A 322 13.19 1.19 -29.22
N SER A 323 12.00 1.52 -29.66
CA SER A 323 11.29 2.74 -29.28
C SER A 323 9.97 2.41 -28.62
N LYS A 324 9.61 3.17 -27.59
CA LYS A 324 8.32 3.08 -26.89
C LYS A 324 7.74 4.47 -26.73
N ILE A 325 6.48 4.62 -27.02
CA ILE A 325 5.70 5.84 -26.76
C ILE A 325 4.61 5.52 -25.76
N THR A 326 4.44 6.42 -24.79
CA THR A 326 3.31 6.42 -23.87
C THR A 326 2.65 7.79 -23.91
N VAL A 327 1.34 7.81 -24.12
CA VAL A 327 0.49 9.00 -24.03
C VAL A 327 -0.54 8.73 -22.95
N SER A 328 -0.65 9.62 -21.99
CA SER A 328 -1.69 9.54 -20.97
C SER A 328 -2.35 10.90 -20.76
N ASN A 329 -3.66 10.86 -20.55
CA ASN A 329 -4.44 12.02 -20.17
C ASN A 329 -5.38 11.63 -19.04
N ILE A 330 -5.52 12.50 -18.06
CA ILE A 330 -6.48 12.37 -16.95
C ILE A 330 -7.20 13.69 -16.81
N PHE A 331 -8.51 13.60 -16.81
CA PHE A 331 -9.42 14.70 -16.50
C PHE A 331 -10.24 14.35 -15.27
N ASN A 332 -10.41 15.30 -14.36
CA ASN A 332 -11.28 15.15 -13.21
C ASN A 332 -11.98 16.47 -12.90
N LYS A 333 -13.29 16.41 -12.70
CA LYS A 333 -14.09 17.53 -12.19
C LYS A 333 -14.85 17.06 -10.97
N THR A 334 -14.75 17.82 -9.87
CA THR A 334 -15.39 17.48 -8.60
C THR A 334 -16.08 18.69 -8.04
N ASN A 335 -17.34 18.54 -7.66
CA ASN A 335 -18.08 19.53 -6.88
C ASN A 335 -18.32 18.98 -5.48
N ILE A 336 -18.09 19.80 -4.46
CA ILE A 336 -18.18 19.42 -3.04
C ILE A 336 -19.06 20.43 -2.32
N ILE A 337 -19.88 19.93 -1.40
CA ILE A 337 -20.63 20.74 -0.43
C ILE A 337 -20.19 20.29 0.96
N GLU A 338 -19.75 21.26 1.77
CA GLU A 338 -19.35 21.06 3.15
C GLU A 338 -20.23 21.93 4.05
N GLU A 339 -20.65 21.40 5.19
CA GLU A 339 -21.44 22.10 6.20
C GLU A 339 -20.86 21.78 7.57
N ASN A 340 -20.44 22.82 8.26
CA ASN A 340 -19.66 22.70 9.47
C ASN A 340 -20.11 23.74 10.51
N ALA A 341 -20.23 23.32 11.77
CA ALA A 341 -20.36 24.21 12.90
C ALA A 341 -19.18 23.96 13.84
N ARG A 342 -18.34 24.96 14.05
CA ARG A 342 -17.14 24.83 14.88
C ARG A 342 -17.15 25.80 16.06
N LEU A 343 -16.82 25.31 17.21
CA LEU A 343 -16.50 26.07 18.40
C LEU A 343 -14.98 26.17 18.51
N GLN A 344 -14.46 27.35 18.32
CA GLN A 344 -13.02 27.64 18.49
C GLN A 344 -12.80 28.22 19.89
N THR A 345 -11.96 27.55 20.67
CA THR A 345 -11.49 28.02 21.99
C THR A 345 -10.07 28.52 21.82
N ASN A 346 -9.85 29.80 21.99
CA ASN A 346 -8.52 30.41 21.86
C ASN A 346 -7.70 30.14 23.10
N ILE A 347 -6.43 29.78 22.92
CA ILE A 347 -5.51 29.44 23.99
C ILE A 347 -4.67 30.69 24.27
N GLY A 348 -4.86 31.33 25.41
CA GLY A 348 -4.15 32.57 25.77
C GLY A 348 -4.44 32.92 27.24
N GLN A 349 -4.02 34.14 27.66
CA GLN A 349 -4.25 34.63 29.04
C GLN A 349 -5.76 34.79 29.37
N THR A 350 -6.60 35.03 28.34
CA THR A 350 -8.05 34.99 28.44
C THR A 350 -8.58 33.97 27.46
N GLN A 351 -9.20 32.89 27.98
CA GLN A 351 -9.91 31.93 27.14
C GLN A 351 -11.15 32.58 26.55
N SER A 352 -11.18 32.73 25.23
CA SER A 352 -12.38 33.16 24.49
C SER A 352 -12.86 32.04 23.60
N GLN A 353 -14.19 31.94 23.46
CA GLN A 353 -14.84 30.97 22.59
C GLN A 353 -15.58 31.69 21.47
N VAL A 354 -15.38 31.23 20.24
CA VAL A 354 -16.05 31.78 19.07
C VAL A 354 -16.75 30.65 18.32
N LEU A 355 -18.04 30.81 18.08
CA LEU A 355 -18.84 29.87 17.27
C LEU A 355 -18.82 30.32 15.81
N PHE A 356 -18.47 29.40 14.92
CA PHE A 356 -18.58 29.57 13.48
C PHE A 356 -19.58 28.56 12.91
N ARG A 357 -20.35 29.01 11.94
CA ARG A 357 -21.15 28.15 11.06
C ARG A 357 -20.68 28.40 9.65
N GLU A 358 -20.33 27.36 8.93
CA GLU A 358 -19.73 27.44 7.61
C GLU A 358 -20.50 26.56 6.63
N ASN A 359 -20.93 27.15 5.54
CA ASN A 359 -21.42 26.46 4.36
C ASN A 359 -20.44 26.75 3.23
N LYS A 360 -19.88 25.69 2.65
CA LYS A 360 -18.89 25.82 1.58
C LYS A 360 -19.33 25.03 0.37
N GLU A 361 -19.31 25.68 -0.78
CA GLU A 361 -19.41 25.06 -2.09
C GLU A 361 -18.09 25.18 -2.81
N ALA A 362 -17.56 24.06 -3.32
CA ALA A 362 -16.29 24.07 -3.99
C ALA A 362 -16.32 23.28 -5.29
N ALA A 363 -15.73 23.81 -6.33
CA ALA A 363 -15.61 23.21 -7.64
C ALA A 363 -14.11 23.08 -8.01
N TYR A 364 -13.69 21.89 -8.36
CA TYR A 364 -12.31 21.57 -8.72
C TYR A 364 -12.26 20.95 -10.12
N SER A 365 -11.37 21.44 -10.96
CA SER A 365 -11.13 20.91 -12.29
C SER A 365 -9.63 20.65 -12.49
N LEU A 366 -9.29 19.43 -12.84
CA LEU A 366 -7.93 18.97 -13.10
C LEU A 366 -7.84 18.36 -14.48
N ASN A 367 -6.84 18.74 -15.24
CA ASN A 367 -6.43 18.01 -16.43
C ASN A 367 -4.92 17.75 -16.39
N ASN A 368 -4.49 16.54 -16.70
CA ASN A 368 -3.08 16.19 -16.78
C ASN A 368 -2.81 15.39 -18.06
N SER A 369 -1.98 15.94 -18.91
CA SER A 369 -1.54 15.31 -20.17
C SER A 369 -0.06 15.02 -20.10
N VAL A 370 0.35 13.80 -20.40
CA VAL A 370 1.75 13.36 -20.40
C VAL A 370 2.08 12.63 -21.68
N LEU A 371 3.15 13.04 -22.33
CA LEU A 371 3.80 12.34 -23.44
C LEU A 371 5.16 11.84 -22.96
N LYS A 372 5.41 10.55 -23.11
CA LYS A 372 6.71 9.92 -22.82
C LYS A 372 7.20 9.17 -24.06
N TRP A 373 8.41 9.44 -24.45
CA TRP A 373 9.13 8.73 -25.50
C TRP A 373 10.40 8.11 -24.91
N GLU A 374 10.63 6.84 -25.19
CA GLU A 374 11.79 6.07 -24.71
C GLU A 374 12.44 5.36 -25.91
N PHE A 375 13.76 5.42 -26.00
CA PHE A 375 14.52 4.88 -27.12
C PHE A 375 15.81 4.19 -26.67
N ASN A 376 15.91 2.89 -26.92
CA ASN A 376 17.14 2.12 -26.78
C ASN A 376 17.95 2.22 -28.08
N LYS A 377 18.83 3.24 -28.18
CA LYS A 377 19.71 3.43 -29.34
C LYS A 377 20.61 2.22 -29.53
N SER A 378 21.10 1.66 -28.42
CA SER A 378 21.91 0.44 -28.37
C SER A 378 21.67 -0.31 -27.04
N LYS A 379 22.34 -1.43 -26.82
CA LYS A 379 22.35 -2.11 -25.51
C LYS A 379 22.98 -1.26 -24.38
N THR A 380 23.79 -0.26 -24.75
CA THR A 380 24.47 0.60 -23.79
C THR A 380 23.94 2.02 -23.76
N THR A 381 23.09 2.42 -24.70
CA THR A 381 22.58 3.80 -24.82
C THR A 381 21.08 3.84 -24.84
N PHE A 382 20.51 4.52 -23.86
CA PHE A 382 19.07 4.78 -23.71
C PHE A 382 18.83 6.28 -23.68
N ILE A 383 17.78 6.72 -24.35
CA ILE A 383 17.31 8.11 -24.41
C ILE A 383 15.83 8.13 -24.02
N SER A 384 15.42 9.07 -23.22
CA SER A 384 14.00 9.32 -22.96
C SER A 384 13.67 10.80 -22.96
N TYR A 385 12.46 11.12 -23.38
CA TYR A 385 11.88 12.44 -23.30
C TYR A 385 10.48 12.34 -22.72
N VAL A 386 10.17 13.20 -21.76
CA VAL A 386 8.86 13.29 -21.11
C VAL A 386 8.43 14.74 -21.13
N ALA A 387 7.22 15.01 -21.56
CA ALA A 387 6.58 16.31 -21.48
C ALA A 387 5.21 16.17 -20.81
N GLY A 388 4.86 17.08 -19.95
CA GLY A 388 3.58 17.11 -19.25
C GLY A 388 3.03 18.51 -19.11
N PHE A 389 1.71 18.57 -19.21
CA PHE A 389 0.94 19.79 -19.04
C PHE A 389 -0.22 19.54 -18.09
N THR A 390 -0.35 20.37 -17.05
CA THR A 390 -1.34 20.19 -15.98
C THR A 390 -1.99 21.54 -15.68
N PRO A 391 -3.09 21.90 -16.35
CA PRO A 391 -3.94 23.01 -15.96
C PRO A 391 -4.93 22.56 -14.87
N ASN A 392 -5.12 23.42 -13.86
CA ASN A 392 -6.12 23.25 -12.79
C ASN A 392 -6.89 24.54 -12.60
N VAL A 393 -8.18 24.40 -12.31
CA VAL A 393 -9.01 25.52 -11.87
C VAL A 393 -9.79 25.06 -10.64
N ASP A 394 -9.68 25.82 -9.56
CA ASP A 394 -10.40 25.56 -8.32
C ASP A 394 -11.18 26.83 -7.96
N ALA A 395 -12.40 26.65 -7.49
CA ALA A 395 -13.23 27.74 -6.97
C ALA A 395 -13.91 27.28 -5.68
N ASP A 396 -13.81 28.10 -4.64
CA ASP A 396 -14.41 27.86 -3.33
C ASP A 396 -15.27 29.08 -2.98
N ASP A 397 -16.55 28.86 -2.71
CA ASP A 397 -17.48 29.85 -2.20
C ASP A 397 -17.90 29.45 -0.79
N GLN A 398 -17.73 30.35 0.19
CA GLN A 398 -18.03 30.06 1.58
C GLN A 398 -18.93 31.15 2.15
N ASP A 399 -20.03 30.73 2.72
CA ASP A 399 -20.89 31.54 3.56
C ASP A 399 -20.60 31.18 5.02
N LEU A 400 -20.17 32.17 5.79
CA LEU A 400 -19.70 32.01 7.15
C LEU A 400 -20.52 32.93 8.07
N MET A 401 -20.98 32.37 9.17
CA MET A 401 -21.54 33.16 10.29
C MET A 401 -20.59 33.00 11.48
N ARG A 402 -20.05 34.13 11.94
CA ARG A 402 -19.21 34.22 13.13
C ARG A 402 -19.91 35.05 14.18
N LEU A 403 -20.39 34.44 15.28
CA LEU A 403 -21.31 35.08 16.22
C LEU A 403 -22.52 35.66 15.44
N ASP A 404 -22.70 36.96 15.41
CA ASP A 404 -23.76 37.65 14.66
C ASP A 404 -23.21 38.35 13.40
N ASN A 405 -21.95 38.16 13.03
CA ASN A 405 -21.33 38.73 11.85
C ASN A 405 -21.35 37.72 10.69
N GLN A 406 -21.97 38.08 9.59
CA GLN A 406 -21.98 37.31 8.36
C GLN A 406 -20.80 37.70 7.47
N LEU A 407 -20.05 36.69 7.04
CA LEU A 407 -18.92 36.84 6.13
C LEU A 407 -19.14 36.01 4.88
N PHE A 408 -18.83 36.60 3.73
CA PHE A 408 -18.79 35.89 2.45
C PHE A 408 -17.37 35.85 1.96
N TYR A 409 -16.88 34.64 1.74
CA TYR A 409 -15.50 34.42 1.30
C TYR A 409 -15.52 33.61 0.01
N THR A 410 -14.95 34.17 -1.03
CA THR A 410 -14.74 33.45 -2.28
C THR A 410 -13.26 33.37 -2.60
N LYS A 411 -12.83 32.18 -3.04
CA LYS A 411 -11.46 31.93 -3.43
C LYS A 411 -11.44 31.19 -4.77
N SER A 412 -10.70 31.71 -5.72
CA SER A 412 -10.48 31.05 -6.99
C SER A 412 -8.98 30.89 -7.29
N ASN A 413 -8.58 29.70 -7.72
CA ASN A 413 -7.21 29.40 -8.12
C ASN A 413 -7.19 28.99 -9.58
N THR A 414 -6.27 29.54 -10.34
CA THR A 414 -5.95 29.13 -11.70
C THR A 414 -4.49 28.74 -11.76
N ASN A 415 -4.22 27.48 -11.96
CA ASN A 415 -2.88 26.95 -11.92
C ASN A 415 -2.56 26.24 -13.22
N PHE A 416 -1.39 26.44 -13.77
CA PHE A 416 -0.89 25.53 -14.79
C PHE A 416 0.58 25.17 -14.53
N SER A 417 0.93 23.97 -14.87
CA SER A 417 2.30 23.48 -14.84
C SER A 417 2.62 22.86 -16.19
N PHE A 418 3.72 23.30 -16.79
CA PHE A 418 4.33 22.66 -17.93
C PHE A 418 5.72 22.20 -17.56
N ALA A 419 6.04 20.95 -17.77
CA ALA A 419 7.37 20.41 -17.49
C ALA A 419 7.82 19.48 -18.61
N GLN A 420 9.12 19.50 -18.89
CA GLN A 420 9.76 18.59 -19.83
C GLN A 420 11.09 18.09 -19.28
N VAL A 421 11.40 16.83 -19.55
CA VAL A 421 12.61 16.15 -19.12
C VAL A 421 13.20 15.38 -20.28
N ALA A 422 14.42 15.67 -20.62
CA ALA A 422 15.23 14.88 -21.55
C ALA A 422 16.31 14.15 -20.77
N LYS A 423 16.45 12.84 -21.01
CA LYS A 423 17.39 11.98 -20.27
C LYS A 423 18.16 11.11 -21.25
N VAL A 424 19.46 10.99 -21.00
CA VAL A 424 20.33 10.06 -21.69
C VAL A 424 21.07 9.17 -20.68
N GLN A 425 21.12 7.89 -20.95
CA GLN A 425 21.92 6.93 -20.20
C GLN A 425 22.82 6.21 -21.19
N THR A 426 24.12 6.17 -20.93
CA THR A 426 25.06 5.49 -21.81
C THR A 426 26.27 5.00 -21.04
N THR A 427 27.02 4.07 -21.64
CA THR A 427 28.31 3.64 -21.12
C THR A 427 29.42 4.34 -21.91
N LEU A 428 30.22 5.16 -21.24
CA LEU A 428 31.38 5.85 -21.79
C LEU A 428 32.62 4.98 -21.57
N PHE A 429 33.51 4.98 -22.54
CA PHE A 429 34.80 4.26 -22.49
C PHE A 429 34.65 2.78 -22.03
N LYS A 430 33.51 2.14 -22.38
CA LYS A 430 33.11 0.76 -22.02
C LYS A 430 33.03 0.45 -20.51
N THR A 431 33.35 1.37 -19.62
CA THR A 431 33.48 1.12 -18.17
C THR A 431 32.78 2.12 -17.27
N ILE A 432 32.43 3.32 -17.78
CA ILE A 432 31.81 4.40 -17.00
C ILE A 432 30.36 4.52 -17.42
N ASN A 433 29.44 4.29 -16.49
CA ASN A 433 28.02 4.56 -16.72
C ASN A 433 27.77 6.05 -16.56
N TYR A 434 27.22 6.67 -17.59
CA TYR A 434 26.82 8.07 -17.61
C TYR A 434 25.31 8.19 -17.70
N LYS A 435 24.73 9.05 -16.87
CA LYS A 435 23.34 9.49 -16.91
C LYS A 435 23.33 11.00 -16.92
N GLY A 436 22.85 11.58 -18.02
CA GLY A 436 22.57 13.02 -18.16
C GLY A 436 21.08 13.26 -18.18
N MET A 437 20.63 14.35 -17.55
CA MET A 437 19.23 14.73 -17.53
C MET A 437 19.13 16.27 -17.53
N VAL A 438 18.33 16.78 -18.44
CA VAL A 438 17.93 18.19 -18.49
C VAL A 438 16.45 18.26 -18.20
N ARG A 439 16.07 19.11 -17.28
CA ARG A 439 14.68 19.43 -16.97
C ARG A 439 14.44 20.92 -17.10
N HIS A 440 13.30 21.25 -17.67
CA HIS A 440 12.74 22.59 -17.69
C HIS A 440 11.29 22.52 -17.20
N SER A 441 10.89 23.44 -16.32
CA SER A 441 9.48 23.58 -15.94
C SER A 441 9.10 25.05 -15.78
N VAL A 442 7.83 25.32 -16.09
CA VAL A 442 7.16 26.60 -15.87
C VAL A 442 5.90 26.30 -15.08
N ASP A 443 5.82 26.87 -13.91
CA ASP A 443 4.67 26.78 -13.02
C ASP A 443 4.09 28.19 -12.83
N ASN A 444 2.78 28.34 -13.00
CA ASN A 444 2.08 29.59 -12.80
C ASN A 444 0.85 29.37 -11.95
N ASN A 445 0.73 30.11 -10.86
CA ASN A 445 -0.35 30.03 -9.89
C ASN A 445 -0.97 31.41 -9.72
N GLY A 446 -2.21 31.56 -10.17
CA GLY A 446 -3.04 32.70 -9.88
C GLY A 446 -4.04 32.37 -8.77
N GLN A 447 -4.18 33.23 -7.80
CA GLN A 447 -5.22 33.14 -6.75
C GLN A 447 -5.93 34.48 -6.64
N LYS A 448 -7.27 34.43 -6.54
CA LYS A 448 -8.07 35.60 -6.21
C LYS A 448 -8.88 35.27 -4.96
N ILE A 449 -8.93 36.21 -4.04
CA ILE A 449 -9.74 36.14 -2.80
C ILE A 449 -10.60 37.38 -2.77
N ASN A 450 -11.90 37.18 -2.56
CA ASN A 450 -12.83 38.25 -2.22
C ASN A 450 -13.43 37.90 -0.86
N LEU A 451 -13.35 38.84 0.05
CA LEU A 451 -13.90 38.71 1.39
C LEU A 451 -14.80 39.91 1.66
N PHE A 452 -16.02 39.66 2.03
CA PHE A 452 -17.00 40.66 2.47
C PHE A 452 -17.44 40.34 3.89
N SER A 453 -17.63 41.37 4.70
CA SER A 453 -18.07 41.28 6.09
C SER A 453 -19.08 42.39 6.42
N GLN A 454 -19.96 42.15 7.35
CA GLN A 454 -20.81 43.21 7.92
C GLN A 454 -20.08 44.11 8.92
N GLN A 455 -18.86 43.73 9.30
CA GLN A 455 -17.99 44.45 10.22
C GLN A 455 -16.62 44.65 9.60
N ASP A 456 -15.87 45.60 10.17
CA ASP A 456 -14.50 45.88 9.72
C ASP A 456 -13.62 44.63 9.73
N LEU A 457 -12.84 44.44 8.64
CA LEU A 457 -11.97 43.29 8.46
C LEU A 457 -10.55 43.60 8.94
N PHE A 458 -9.95 42.67 9.66
CA PHE A 458 -8.54 42.68 10.10
C PHE A 458 -8.12 44.00 10.81
N GLY A 459 -9.06 44.62 11.56
CA GLY A 459 -8.81 45.89 12.27
C GLY A 459 -8.62 47.08 11.34
N THR A 460 -9.07 46.98 10.10
CA THR A 460 -9.11 48.10 9.13
C THR A 460 -10.51 48.66 9.07
N ALA A 461 -10.68 49.83 8.45
CA ALA A 461 -12.00 50.41 8.19
C ALA A 461 -12.65 49.87 6.90
N LEU A 462 -12.28 48.65 6.49
CA LEU A 462 -12.73 47.99 5.27
C LEU A 462 -13.69 46.83 5.60
N ASP A 463 -14.87 46.86 4.98
CA ASP A 463 -15.86 45.75 4.99
C ASP A 463 -15.64 44.76 3.84
N THR A 464 -14.84 45.13 2.87
CA THR A 464 -14.55 44.32 1.67
C THR A 464 -13.07 44.31 1.34
N ILE A 465 -12.53 43.13 1.03
CA ILE A 465 -11.14 42.95 0.59
C ILE A 465 -11.12 42.14 -0.71
N TYR A 466 -10.43 42.68 -1.72
CA TYR A 466 -10.12 42.02 -2.97
C TYR A 466 -8.63 41.78 -3.04
N GLN A 467 -8.20 40.53 -3.02
CA GLN A 467 -6.80 40.16 -3.14
C GLN A 467 -6.55 39.35 -4.40
N SER A 468 -5.51 39.72 -5.13
CA SER A 468 -5.00 38.97 -6.28
C SER A 468 -3.54 38.58 -6.08
N GLN A 469 -3.22 37.33 -6.20
CA GLN A 469 -1.87 36.81 -6.13
C GLN A 469 -1.49 36.13 -7.44
N ASN A 470 -0.25 36.31 -7.85
CA ASN A 470 0.32 35.58 -8.98
C ASN A 470 1.73 35.10 -8.64
N ASN A 471 1.96 33.82 -8.70
CA ASN A 471 3.28 33.23 -8.50
C ASN A 471 3.71 32.47 -9.75
N LYS A 472 4.75 32.97 -10.42
CA LYS A 472 5.37 32.33 -11.57
C LYS A 472 6.76 31.82 -11.20
N GLU A 473 6.98 30.53 -11.45
CA GLU A 473 8.28 29.89 -11.23
C GLU A 473 8.77 29.22 -12.51
N VAL A 474 10.01 29.50 -12.88
CA VAL A 474 10.71 28.87 -14.01
C VAL A 474 11.92 28.14 -13.46
N ASN A 475 12.01 26.85 -13.73
CA ASN A 475 13.09 26.00 -13.26
C ASN A 475 13.82 25.37 -14.44
N LEU A 476 15.14 25.45 -14.40
CA LEU A 476 16.02 24.73 -15.31
C LEU A 476 17.04 23.93 -14.50
N SER A 477 17.08 22.63 -14.69
CA SER A 477 18.12 21.81 -14.07
C SER A 477 18.85 20.96 -15.08
N TRP A 478 20.14 20.78 -14.84
CA TRP A 478 21.01 19.87 -15.61
C TRP A 478 21.78 18.99 -14.64
N ASN A 479 21.46 17.71 -14.65
CA ASN A 479 22.01 16.72 -13.73
C ASN A 479 22.87 15.73 -14.51
N ASN A 480 24.09 15.51 -14.06
CA ASN A 480 25.03 14.56 -14.64
C ASN A 480 25.50 13.58 -13.58
N VAL A 481 25.44 12.31 -13.87
CA VAL A 481 25.89 11.24 -12.96
C VAL A 481 26.85 10.33 -13.72
N LEU A 482 28.05 10.21 -13.19
CA LEU A 482 29.08 9.29 -13.67
C LEU A 482 29.31 8.22 -12.61
N THR A 483 29.17 6.96 -12.99
CA THR A 483 29.39 5.83 -12.09
C THR A 483 30.42 4.86 -12.69
N LYS A 484 31.44 4.55 -11.92
CA LYS A 484 32.46 3.56 -12.29
C LYS A 484 32.52 2.46 -11.23
N THR A 485 32.41 1.22 -11.68
CA THR A 485 32.58 0.04 -10.83
C THR A 485 33.96 -0.55 -11.04
N LEU A 486 34.73 -0.68 -9.95
CA LEU A 486 36.04 -1.28 -9.91
C LEU A 486 36.08 -2.42 -8.89
N LYS A 487 35.91 -3.66 -9.35
CA LYS A 487 35.77 -4.84 -8.47
C LYS A 487 34.67 -4.62 -7.40
N SER A 488 35.07 -4.49 -6.13
CA SER A 488 34.20 -4.28 -5.00
C SER A 488 33.87 -2.80 -4.71
N ASN A 489 34.41 -1.86 -5.49
CA ASN A 489 34.24 -0.42 -5.28
C ASN A 489 33.34 0.17 -6.37
N ILE A 490 32.42 1.03 -5.98
CA ILE A 490 31.59 1.80 -6.89
C ILE A 490 31.80 3.28 -6.57
N PHE A 491 32.31 4.02 -7.53
CA PHE A 491 32.51 5.48 -7.42
C PHE A 491 31.44 6.17 -8.23
N THR A 492 30.78 7.15 -7.62
CA THR A 492 29.77 7.96 -8.27
C THR A 492 30.11 9.42 -8.09
N VAL A 493 30.13 10.15 -9.20
CA VAL A 493 30.25 11.61 -9.22
C VAL A 493 28.96 12.16 -9.82
N LYS A 494 28.30 13.09 -9.11
CA LYS A 494 27.12 13.81 -9.62
C LYS A 494 27.48 15.30 -9.70
N ILE A 495 27.15 15.93 -10.80
CA ILE A 495 27.29 17.38 -11.02
C ILE A 495 25.93 17.89 -11.42
N ASN A 496 25.34 18.69 -10.57
CA ASN A 496 24.01 19.23 -10.76
C ASN A 496 24.09 20.76 -10.87
N PHE A 497 23.45 21.29 -11.89
CA PHE A 497 23.15 22.71 -12.00
C PHE A 497 21.64 22.90 -11.87
N LEU A 498 21.21 23.88 -11.09
CA LEU A 498 19.80 24.22 -10.90
C LEU A 498 19.67 25.73 -10.94
N SER A 499 18.79 26.25 -11.77
CA SER A 499 18.38 27.65 -11.82
C SER A 499 16.89 27.74 -11.54
N ILE A 500 16.53 28.49 -10.51
CA ILE A 500 15.17 28.79 -10.11
C ILE A 500 14.96 30.30 -10.28
N GLN A 501 13.94 30.67 -11.03
CA GLN A 501 13.49 32.05 -11.14
C GLN A 501 12.05 32.12 -10.67
N SER A 502 11.81 32.71 -9.52
CA SER A 502 10.49 32.87 -8.94
C SER A 502 10.09 34.34 -8.90
N ARG A 503 8.85 34.61 -9.30
CA ARG A 503 8.25 35.94 -9.20
C ARG A 503 6.90 35.81 -8.53
N PHE A 504 6.76 36.48 -7.39
CA PHE A 504 5.51 36.53 -6.63
C PHE A 504 4.97 37.97 -6.65
N GLY A 505 3.72 38.13 -7.05
CA GLY A 505 2.97 39.38 -6.97
C GLY A 505 1.77 39.20 -6.05
N ASN A 506 1.54 40.16 -5.17
CA ASN A 506 0.37 40.25 -4.34
C ASN A 506 -0.20 41.67 -4.40
N THR A 507 -1.49 41.79 -4.62
CA THR A 507 -2.22 43.05 -4.68
C THR A 507 -3.43 42.95 -3.82
N ILE A 508 -3.64 43.87 -2.88
CA ILE A 508 -4.88 44.03 -2.13
C ILE A 508 -5.41 45.44 -2.50
N LEU A 509 -6.61 45.48 -3.06
CA LEU A 509 -7.25 46.75 -3.42
C LEU A 509 -7.73 47.44 -2.14
N ASP A 510 -7.60 48.78 -2.13
CA ASP A 510 -8.02 49.69 -1.04
C ASP A 510 -7.35 49.46 0.32
N TYR A 511 -6.28 48.68 0.37
CA TYR A 511 -5.48 48.45 1.55
C TYR A 511 -4.12 49.17 1.44
N GLU A 512 -3.68 49.85 2.48
CA GLU A 512 -2.57 50.83 2.42
C GLU A 512 -1.20 50.32 1.94
N SER A 513 -0.95 49.04 1.81
CA SER A 513 0.40 48.52 1.52
C SER A 513 0.49 47.54 0.33
N ASN A 514 0.44 48.00 -0.91
CA ASN A 514 -0.42 47.32 -1.66
C ASN A 514 -0.09 46.65 -2.94
N ASN A 515 1.02 46.89 -3.59
CA ASN A 515 1.46 46.22 -4.82
C ASN A 515 2.89 45.82 -4.70
N THR A 516 3.19 44.59 -4.39
CA THR A 516 4.57 44.10 -4.42
C THR A 516 4.74 42.95 -5.38
N ALA A 517 5.76 43.10 -6.21
CA ALA A 517 6.32 42.03 -6.97
C ALA A 517 7.70 41.69 -6.39
N VAL A 518 7.80 40.51 -5.80
CA VAL A 518 9.06 39.99 -5.24
C VAL A 518 9.69 39.05 -6.25
N LYS A 519 11.00 39.20 -6.50
CA LYS A 519 11.77 38.33 -7.39
C LYS A 519 12.85 37.61 -6.60
N LEU A 520 12.90 36.29 -6.77
CA LEU A 520 13.98 35.44 -6.27
C LEU A 520 14.60 34.70 -7.45
N ASN A 521 15.92 34.93 -7.66
CA ASN A 521 16.69 34.09 -8.56
C ASN A 521 17.68 33.28 -7.73
N ARG A 522 17.74 31.99 -7.96
CA ARG A 522 18.64 31.08 -7.25
C ARG A 522 19.34 30.16 -8.25
N GLN A 523 20.65 30.25 -8.28
CA GLN A 523 21.49 29.35 -9.08
C GLN A 523 22.30 28.48 -8.14
N THR A 524 22.21 27.16 -8.35
CA THR A 524 22.89 26.21 -7.49
C THR A 524 23.76 25.28 -8.33
N ILE A 525 25.02 25.15 -7.94
CA ILE A 525 25.93 24.14 -8.46
C ILE A 525 26.23 23.17 -7.31
N GLN A 526 25.89 21.90 -7.49
CA GLN A 526 26.14 20.89 -6.50
C GLN A 526 27.02 19.79 -7.07
N ASN A 527 28.13 19.51 -6.42
CA ASN A 527 29.04 18.43 -6.74
C ASN A 527 28.92 17.37 -5.64
N ASN A 528 28.54 16.16 -6.01
CA ASN A 528 28.42 15.04 -5.09
C ASN A 528 29.43 13.97 -5.47
N PHE A 529 30.21 13.52 -4.51
CA PHE A 529 31.06 12.34 -4.62
C PHE A 529 30.51 11.26 -3.70
N SER A 530 30.45 10.03 -4.17
CA SER A 530 30.04 8.86 -3.38
C SER A 530 30.93 7.67 -3.69
N TRP A 531 31.45 7.04 -2.67
CA TRP A 531 32.20 5.79 -2.72
C TRP A 531 31.48 4.69 -1.96
N LEU A 532 30.98 3.70 -2.68
CA LEU A 532 30.38 2.51 -2.13
C LEU A 532 31.40 1.36 -2.23
N LYS A 533 31.68 0.70 -1.12
CA LYS A 533 32.55 -0.45 -1.03
C LYS A 533 31.81 -1.67 -0.55
N ASN A 534 31.88 -2.74 -1.32
CA ASN A 534 31.47 -4.08 -0.92
C ASN A 534 32.65 -4.76 -0.25
N TRP A 535 32.71 -4.79 1.07
CA TRP A 535 33.80 -5.39 1.84
C TRP A 535 33.80 -6.92 1.71
N ASN A 536 32.59 -7.48 1.77
CA ASN A 536 32.35 -8.91 1.55
C ASN A 536 30.87 -9.10 1.14
N ALA A 537 30.42 -10.34 1.03
CA ALA A 537 29.02 -10.65 0.67
C ALA A 537 27.99 -10.14 1.69
N LYS A 538 28.41 -9.84 2.93
CA LYS A 538 27.50 -9.42 4.01
C LYS A 538 27.56 -7.93 4.29
N PHE A 539 28.70 -7.28 4.15
CA PHE A 539 28.90 -5.89 4.59
C PHE A 539 29.25 -4.97 3.43
N GLN A 540 28.51 -3.85 3.36
CA GLN A 540 28.71 -2.76 2.40
C GLN A 540 28.73 -1.44 3.16
N SER A 541 29.54 -0.49 2.72
CA SER A 541 29.52 0.88 3.21
C SER A 541 29.53 1.85 2.03
N ALA A 542 28.79 2.96 2.16
CA ALA A 542 28.85 4.07 1.24
C ALA A 542 29.18 5.35 2.02
N LEU A 543 30.22 6.03 1.59
CA LEU A 543 30.62 7.37 2.05
C LEU A 543 30.30 8.35 0.94
N GLY A 544 29.65 9.42 1.25
CA GLY A 544 29.32 10.47 0.31
C GLY A 544 29.65 11.84 0.87
N PHE A 545 29.90 12.75 -0.03
CA PHE A 545 30.19 14.15 0.27
C PHE A 545 29.63 15.02 -0.84
N SER A 546 28.86 16.04 -0.46
CA SER A 546 28.34 17.05 -1.38
C SER A 546 28.92 18.41 -1.08
N SER A 547 29.36 19.11 -2.11
CA SER A 547 29.70 20.53 -2.06
C SER A 547 28.68 21.30 -2.88
N THR A 548 28.01 22.25 -2.28
CA THR A 548 26.97 23.04 -2.92
C THR A 548 27.31 24.52 -2.88
N LEU A 549 27.38 25.15 -4.03
CA LEU A 549 27.49 26.61 -4.21
C LEU A 549 26.11 27.13 -4.60
N VAL A 550 25.60 28.10 -3.85
CA VAL A 550 24.32 28.73 -4.11
C VAL A 550 24.53 30.22 -4.27
N ASN A 551 24.23 30.75 -5.45
CA ASN A 551 24.09 32.16 -5.69
C ASN A 551 22.61 32.53 -5.66
N SER A 552 22.18 33.34 -4.72
CA SER A 552 20.80 33.81 -4.57
C SER A 552 20.71 35.30 -4.68
N SER A 553 19.83 35.79 -5.54
CA SER A 553 19.46 37.21 -5.55
C SER A 553 17.99 37.37 -5.18
N PHE A 554 17.72 38.25 -4.23
CA PHE A 554 16.38 38.59 -3.77
C PHE A 554 16.20 40.10 -3.94
N GLN A 555 15.24 40.46 -4.81
CA GLN A 555 15.06 41.84 -5.27
C GLN A 555 16.37 42.37 -5.91
N VAL A 556 17.08 43.23 -5.22
CA VAL A 556 18.34 43.85 -5.64
C VAL A 556 19.56 43.36 -4.87
N THR A 557 19.38 42.53 -3.86
CA THR A 557 20.48 42.01 -3.02
C THR A 557 20.94 40.66 -3.49
N GLU A 558 22.25 40.40 -3.47
CA GLU A 558 22.85 39.11 -3.84
C GLU A 558 23.64 38.52 -2.69
N ASN A 559 23.61 37.19 -2.60
CA ASN A 559 24.40 36.44 -1.61
C ASN A 559 24.89 35.13 -2.19
N ILE A 560 26.12 34.75 -1.86
CA ILE A 560 26.75 33.48 -2.27
C ILE A 560 27.01 32.66 -1.03
N LEU A 561 26.51 31.42 -1.04
CA LEU A 561 26.65 30.47 0.04
C LEU A 561 27.34 29.20 -0.45
N THR A 562 28.31 28.72 0.33
CA THR A 562 28.93 27.43 0.12
C THR A 562 28.55 26.47 1.25
N ARG A 563 28.14 25.23 0.93
CA ARG A 563 27.71 24.26 1.90
C ARG A 563 28.39 22.92 1.65
N LEU A 564 28.71 22.23 2.74
CA LEU A 564 29.32 20.90 2.73
C LEU A 564 28.38 19.92 3.43
N GLU A 565 28.04 18.81 2.76
CA GLU A 565 27.00 17.90 3.19
C GLU A 565 27.51 16.44 3.12
N PRO A 566 28.01 15.90 4.25
CA PRO A 566 28.43 14.53 4.33
C PRO A 566 27.23 13.56 4.44
N ASN A 567 27.38 12.37 3.91
CA ASN A 567 26.45 11.26 4.10
C ASN A 567 27.16 9.92 4.26
N LEU A 568 26.56 9.02 5.02
CA LEU A 568 27.07 7.69 5.32
C LEU A 568 25.93 6.69 5.20
N SER A 569 26.16 5.56 4.54
CA SER A 569 25.26 4.41 4.56
C SER A 569 26.04 3.13 4.88
N LEU A 570 25.58 2.38 5.87
CA LEU A 570 26.12 1.09 6.26
C LEU A 570 25.05 0.02 6.07
N ILE A 571 25.38 -1.04 5.33
CA ILE A 571 24.45 -2.12 5.02
C ILE A 571 25.07 -3.45 5.44
N TYR A 572 24.35 -4.18 6.29
CA TYR A 572 24.71 -5.54 6.65
C TYR A 572 23.62 -6.51 6.18
N ASN A 573 24.01 -7.44 5.29
CA ASN A 573 23.15 -8.47 4.75
C ASN A 573 23.34 -9.77 5.54
N PHE A 574 22.25 -10.29 6.08
CA PHE A 574 22.19 -11.62 6.66
C PHE A 574 21.96 -12.67 5.57
N LYS A 575 21.54 -13.86 5.97
CA LYS A 575 21.17 -14.92 5.03
C LYS A 575 19.86 -14.57 4.31
N GLY A 576 19.80 -14.76 3.02
CA GLY A 576 18.61 -14.51 2.19
C GLY A 576 18.42 -13.01 1.89
N LEU A 577 17.20 -12.51 2.05
CA LEU A 577 16.86 -11.09 1.83
C LEU A 577 16.91 -10.25 3.11
N ASN A 578 17.43 -10.81 4.20
CA ASN A 578 17.47 -10.13 5.48
C ASN A 578 18.60 -9.11 5.52
N LYS A 579 18.31 -7.87 5.91
CA LYS A 579 19.32 -6.82 5.98
C LYS A 579 19.01 -5.77 7.02
N ILE A 580 20.06 -5.15 7.54
CA ILE A 580 20.00 -3.92 8.33
C ILE A 580 20.72 -2.82 7.57
N THR A 581 20.19 -1.62 7.61
CA THR A 581 20.75 -0.44 6.96
C THR A 581 20.73 0.72 7.93
N PHE A 582 21.88 1.35 8.12
CA PHE A 582 22.01 2.62 8.83
C PHE A 582 22.37 3.70 7.82
N ASN A 583 21.68 4.86 7.91
CA ASN A 583 22.02 6.03 7.09
C ASN A 583 22.15 7.25 7.99
N TYR A 584 23.10 8.10 7.66
CA TYR A 584 23.28 9.46 8.15
C TYR A 584 23.40 10.41 6.98
N SER A 585 22.78 11.58 7.07
CA SER A 585 22.99 12.67 6.11
C SER A 585 22.83 14.02 6.79
N LEU A 586 23.68 14.97 6.41
CA LEU A 586 23.52 16.38 6.66
C LEU A 586 23.03 17.03 5.36
N ASN A 587 21.93 17.77 5.43
CA ASN A 587 21.37 18.54 4.33
C ASN A 587 21.11 19.97 4.80
N HIS A 588 21.29 20.95 3.92
CA HIS A 588 21.01 22.35 4.23
C HIS A 588 19.80 22.81 3.41
N GLN A 589 18.79 23.32 4.07
CA GLN A 589 17.61 23.90 3.44
C GLN A 589 17.72 25.42 3.40
N LEU A 590 17.06 26.03 2.42
CA LEU A 590 16.90 27.48 2.30
C LEU A 590 15.40 27.81 2.31
N PRO A 591 15.01 29.02 2.75
CA PRO A 591 13.62 29.42 2.75
C PRO A 591 13.01 29.37 1.35
N ALA A 592 11.78 28.89 1.27
CA ALA A 592 10.97 28.93 0.06
C ALA A 592 10.43 30.34 -0.19
N MET A 593 10.09 30.67 -1.43
CA MET A 593 9.58 31.99 -1.81
C MET A 593 8.40 32.46 -0.95
N ARG A 594 7.45 31.56 -0.63
CA ARG A 594 6.28 31.89 0.20
C ARG A 594 6.66 32.34 1.62
N GLN A 595 7.80 31.88 2.15
CA GLN A 595 8.29 32.25 3.48
C GLN A 595 9.01 33.63 3.49
N LEU A 596 9.26 34.19 2.31
CA LEU A 596 9.96 35.47 2.09
C LEU A 596 9.01 36.62 1.78
N GLN A 597 7.76 36.48 2.17
CA GLN A 597 6.69 37.45 1.96
C GLN A 597 7.09 38.82 2.52
N GLN A 598 6.84 39.89 1.75
CA GLN A 598 7.22 41.25 2.07
C GLN A 598 6.03 42.18 2.30
N THR A 599 4.78 41.71 2.14
CA THR A 599 3.54 42.47 2.30
C THR A 599 2.52 41.71 3.07
N ASP A 600 1.51 42.42 3.56
CA ASP A 600 0.33 41.81 4.12
C ASP A 600 -0.35 40.90 3.09
N MET A 601 -0.88 39.76 3.55
CA MET A 601 -1.52 38.76 2.72
C MET A 601 -2.66 38.09 3.47
N VAL A 602 -3.85 38.19 2.93
CA VAL A 602 -5.02 37.41 3.45
C VAL A 602 -4.84 35.96 3.06
N LEU A 603 -4.79 35.08 4.05
CA LEU A 603 -4.68 33.62 3.84
C LEU A 603 -6.07 32.95 3.79
N ASP A 604 -6.95 33.41 4.66
CA ASP A 604 -8.34 32.99 4.74
C ASP A 604 -9.16 34.13 5.42
N PHE A 605 -10.43 33.89 5.67
CA PHE A 605 -11.36 34.87 6.27
C PHE A 605 -10.99 35.30 7.71
N GLN A 606 -10.07 34.62 8.37
CA GLN A 606 -9.67 34.90 9.75
C GLN A 606 -8.17 35.22 9.88
N THR A 607 -7.36 34.90 8.88
CA THR A 607 -5.89 34.92 9.00
C THR A 607 -5.27 35.94 8.05
N LEU A 608 -4.56 36.91 8.62
CA LEU A 608 -3.72 37.88 7.93
C LEU A 608 -2.25 37.52 8.17
N SER A 609 -1.50 37.33 7.09
CA SER A 609 -0.06 37.12 7.17
C SER A 609 0.67 38.42 6.97
N LYS A 610 1.51 38.79 7.91
CA LYS A 610 2.35 40.01 7.90
C LYS A 610 3.69 39.72 7.21
N PRO A 611 4.43 40.78 6.80
CA PRO A 611 5.77 40.65 6.23
C PRO A 611 6.69 39.77 7.07
N SER A 612 7.39 38.88 6.40
CA SER A 612 8.28 37.92 7.06
C SER A 612 9.63 38.54 7.40
N GLY A 613 10.15 38.28 8.60
CA GLY A 613 11.51 38.64 9.00
C GLY A 613 12.60 37.65 8.56
N ILE A 614 12.27 36.69 7.70
CA ILE A 614 13.19 35.61 7.31
C ILE A 614 14.12 36.08 6.19
N ASN A 615 15.41 35.88 6.39
CA ASN A 615 16.41 36.17 5.36
C ASN A 615 16.37 35.09 4.25
N TYR A 616 16.40 35.53 2.98
CA TYR A 616 16.37 34.63 1.81
C TYR A 616 17.61 33.72 1.71
N TYR A 617 18.70 34.03 2.38
CA TYR A 617 19.91 33.22 2.49
C TYR A 617 20.05 32.47 3.81
N GLN A 618 19.02 32.44 4.65
CA GLN A 618 18.99 31.67 5.90
C GLN A 618 19.26 30.19 5.63
N VAL A 619 20.28 29.67 6.28
CA VAL A 619 20.61 28.24 6.16
C VAL A 619 20.02 27.47 7.34
N MET A 620 19.30 26.40 7.03
CA MET A 620 18.70 25.48 8.01
C MET A 620 19.36 24.10 7.88
N PRO A 621 20.46 23.83 8.64
CA PRO A 621 21.10 22.51 8.63
C PRO A 621 20.18 21.46 9.23
N LYS A 622 20.04 20.35 8.51
CA LYS A 622 19.24 19.20 8.95
C LYS A 622 20.08 17.94 9.00
N ASN A 623 20.30 17.43 10.20
CA ASN A 623 20.91 16.13 10.44
C ASN A 623 19.83 15.06 10.46
N SER A 624 19.98 14.02 9.66
CA SER A 624 19.05 12.91 9.56
C SER A 624 19.76 11.58 9.81
N PHE A 625 19.24 10.81 10.77
CA PHE A 625 19.68 9.47 11.09
C PHE A 625 18.55 8.49 10.80
N SER A 626 18.85 7.35 10.19
CA SER A 626 17.86 6.29 10.01
C SER A 626 18.46 4.90 10.18
N LEU A 627 17.71 4.04 10.86
CA LEU A 627 18.01 2.62 11.02
C LEU A 627 16.85 1.82 10.44
N GLN A 628 17.14 0.95 9.50
CA GLN A 628 16.13 0.10 8.85
C GLN A 628 16.51 -1.37 9.00
N TYR A 629 15.55 -2.20 9.36
CA TYR A 629 15.69 -3.65 9.37
C TYR A 629 14.64 -4.28 8.46
N PHE A 630 15.06 -5.22 7.65
CA PHE A 630 14.19 -5.96 6.73
C PHE A 630 14.48 -7.45 6.79
N SER A 631 13.41 -8.24 6.86
CA SER A 631 13.49 -9.70 6.90
C SER A 631 12.36 -10.34 6.10
N VAL A 632 12.70 -11.33 5.29
CA VAL A 632 11.74 -12.21 4.60
C VAL A 632 12.06 -13.65 4.96
N ASN A 633 11.07 -14.33 5.51
CA ASN A 633 11.13 -15.75 5.76
C ASN A 633 10.15 -16.50 4.84
N ALA A 634 10.67 -17.00 3.72
CA ALA A 634 9.86 -17.72 2.75
C ALA A 634 9.29 -19.06 3.28
N ARG A 635 9.93 -19.65 4.31
CA ARG A 635 9.45 -20.91 4.93
C ARG A 635 8.19 -20.66 5.77
N ASN A 636 8.22 -19.60 6.57
CA ASN A 636 7.10 -19.19 7.44
C ASN A 636 6.14 -18.23 6.74
N GLN A 637 6.42 -17.86 5.48
CA GLN A 637 5.63 -16.91 4.70
C GLN A 637 5.41 -15.60 5.46
N SER A 638 6.48 -15.07 6.07
CA SER A 638 6.43 -13.82 6.82
C SER A 638 7.39 -12.77 6.27
N VAL A 639 6.98 -11.52 6.40
CA VAL A 639 7.77 -10.34 6.07
C VAL A 639 7.76 -9.42 7.28
N PHE A 640 8.93 -8.95 7.67
CA PHE A 640 9.11 -7.94 8.70
C PHE A 640 9.92 -6.77 8.16
N PHE A 641 9.44 -5.57 8.39
CA PHE A 641 10.16 -4.33 8.09
C PHE A 641 10.03 -3.38 9.26
N SER A 642 11.13 -2.73 9.64
CA SER A 642 11.08 -1.61 10.57
C SER A 642 12.04 -0.51 10.16
N THR A 643 11.66 0.73 10.45
CA THR A 643 12.54 1.89 10.31
C THR A 643 12.35 2.81 11.51
N LEU A 644 13.47 3.32 12.01
CA LEU A 644 13.55 4.36 13.01
C LEU A 644 14.34 5.52 12.40
N SER A 645 13.78 6.72 12.43
CA SER A 645 14.44 7.93 11.92
C SER A 645 14.43 9.00 13.00
N TYR A 646 15.53 9.75 13.07
CA TYR A 646 15.67 10.91 13.94
C TYR A 646 16.25 12.06 13.15
N ASP A 647 15.53 13.18 13.13
CA ASP A 647 15.90 14.39 12.40
C ASP A 647 16.10 15.54 13.40
N VAL A 648 17.16 16.33 13.21
CA VAL A 648 17.41 17.58 13.91
C VAL A 648 17.64 18.67 12.87
N GLU A 649 16.76 19.64 12.82
CA GLU A 649 16.81 20.80 11.93
C GLU A 649 17.11 22.02 12.78
N GLN A 650 18.23 22.69 12.48
CA GLN A 650 18.67 23.89 13.19
C GLN A 650 18.15 25.15 12.48
N ASN A 651 17.98 26.24 13.24
CA ASN A 651 17.51 27.51 12.71
C ASN A 651 16.21 27.37 11.92
N SER A 652 15.27 26.55 12.42
CA SER A 652 14.04 26.25 11.71
C SER A 652 13.17 27.49 11.50
N VAL A 653 12.47 27.51 10.36
CA VAL A 653 11.46 28.53 10.10
C VAL A 653 10.15 28.14 10.79
N SER A 654 9.55 29.09 11.49
CA SER A 654 8.29 28.95 12.19
C SER A 654 7.46 30.21 12.08
N THR A 655 6.42 30.35 12.86
CA THR A 655 5.53 31.52 12.87
C THR A 655 5.44 32.13 14.27
N ASN A 656 5.40 33.44 14.33
CA ASN A 656 4.80 34.16 15.44
C ASN A 656 3.32 34.37 15.13
N THR A 657 2.45 33.94 16.02
CA THR A 657 0.99 34.09 15.89
C THR A 657 0.50 35.06 16.93
N ILE A 658 -0.08 36.15 16.48
CA ILE A 658 -0.70 37.16 17.33
C ILE A 658 -2.21 36.98 17.21
N TYR A 659 -2.86 36.79 18.32
CA TYR A 659 -4.30 36.67 18.37
C TYR A 659 -4.93 38.03 18.71
N ASN A 660 -5.60 38.59 17.76
CA ASN A 660 -6.52 39.72 17.93
C ASN A 660 -7.93 39.14 18.13
N PHE A 661 -8.81 39.86 18.82
CA PHE A 661 -10.14 39.35 19.15
C PHE A 661 -10.91 38.83 17.92
N ASP A 662 -10.74 39.47 16.78
CA ASP A 662 -11.49 39.18 15.55
C ASP A 662 -10.71 38.41 14.50
N PHE A 663 -9.40 38.42 14.55
CA PHE A 663 -8.57 37.79 13.54
C PHE A 663 -7.22 37.34 14.11
N ILE A 664 -6.50 36.60 13.30
CA ILE A 664 -5.18 36.04 13.61
C ILE A 664 -4.16 36.70 12.70
N GLU A 665 -3.12 37.29 13.26
CA GLU A 665 -1.94 37.71 12.52
C GLU A 665 -0.85 36.64 12.61
N THR A 666 -0.20 36.37 11.49
CA THR A 666 0.93 35.44 11.43
C THR A 666 2.15 36.12 10.79
N THR A 667 3.31 35.99 11.40
CA THR A 667 4.58 36.48 10.87
C THR A 667 5.59 35.34 10.82
N GLY A 668 6.24 35.15 9.68
CA GLY A 668 7.34 34.19 9.55
C GLY A 668 8.54 34.59 10.37
N ILE A 669 9.05 33.72 11.20
CA ILE A 669 10.21 33.95 12.06
C ILE A 669 11.21 32.80 11.96
N THR A 670 12.44 33.06 12.37
CA THR A 670 13.46 32.04 12.60
C THR A 670 13.43 31.65 14.07
N THR A 671 13.41 30.36 14.33
CA THR A 671 13.41 29.80 15.69
C THR A 671 14.61 28.88 15.92
N GLY A 672 14.68 28.26 17.08
CA GLY A 672 15.70 27.27 17.41
C GLY A 672 15.51 25.93 16.69
N ASP A 673 16.04 24.89 17.31
CA ASP A 673 16.06 23.55 16.74
C ASP A 673 14.66 22.89 16.73
N ARG A 674 14.35 22.27 15.58
CA ARG A 674 13.22 21.33 15.46
C ARG A 674 13.75 19.90 15.50
N LYS A 675 13.20 19.08 16.38
CA LYS A 675 13.57 17.68 16.52
C LYS A 675 12.38 16.79 16.17
N SER A 676 12.61 15.73 15.38
CA SER A 676 11.55 14.75 15.11
C SER A 676 12.08 13.34 15.11
N MET A 677 11.32 12.43 15.69
CA MET A 677 11.56 10.99 15.73
C MET A 677 10.39 10.27 15.07
N ARG A 678 10.67 9.38 14.14
CA ARG A 678 9.67 8.57 13.45
C ARG A 678 10.03 7.09 13.53
N GLY A 679 9.06 6.28 13.92
CA GLY A 679 9.16 4.83 13.93
C GLY A 679 8.07 4.22 13.06
N LEU A 680 8.40 3.22 12.25
CA LEU A 680 7.46 2.40 11.51
C LEU A 680 7.87 0.94 11.67
N ALA A 681 6.90 0.06 11.98
CA ALA A 681 7.10 -1.38 11.96
C ALA A 681 5.92 -2.05 11.24
N LEU A 682 6.24 -2.94 10.31
CA LEU A 682 5.31 -3.74 9.54
C LEU A 682 5.63 -5.21 9.75
N TYR A 683 4.63 -6.01 10.07
CA TYR A 683 4.76 -7.45 10.20
C TYR A 683 3.61 -8.16 9.55
N ASP A 684 3.92 -8.97 8.55
CA ASP A 684 2.98 -9.81 7.84
C ASP A 684 3.33 -11.27 8.10
N LEU A 685 2.38 -12.02 8.59
CA LEU A 685 2.51 -13.45 8.89
C LEU A 685 1.32 -14.23 8.37
N LYS A 686 1.57 -15.31 7.67
CA LYS A 686 0.58 -16.32 7.38
C LYS A 686 0.74 -17.50 8.31
N LEU A 687 -0.33 -17.87 9.01
CA LEU A 687 -0.32 -19.03 9.88
C LEU A 687 -0.35 -20.33 9.07
N ASN A 688 0.57 -21.25 9.37
CA ASN A 688 0.70 -22.50 8.62
C ASN A 688 -0.42 -23.52 8.92
N ARG A 689 -0.91 -23.54 10.16
CA ARG A 689 -1.96 -24.48 10.62
C ARG A 689 -3.37 -23.96 10.34
N PHE A 690 -3.57 -22.66 10.46
CA PHE A 690 -4.83 -21.98 10.20
C PHE A 690 -4.69 -21.10 8.95
N PRO A 691 -5.63 -21.14 8.01
CA PRO A 691 -5.57 -20.31 6.81
C PRO A 691 -5.98 -18.85 7.13
N VAL A 692 -5.20 -18.21 7.98
CA VAL A 692 -5.36 -16.82 8.41
C VAL A 692 -4.04 -16.10 8.23
N SER A 693 -4.10 -14.91 7.71
CA SER A 693 -2.98 -13.96 7.63
C SER A 693 -3.17 -12.86 8.67
N ILE A 694 -2.09 -12.51 9.33
CA ILE A 694 -2.02 -11.41 10.30
C ILE A 694 -1.13 -10.33 9.68
N LYS A 695 -1.64 -9.11 9.58
CA LYS A 695 -0.86 -7.94 9.20
C LYS A 695 -0.90 -6.94 10.35
N THR A 696 0.26 -6.45 10.75
CA THR A 696 0.38 -5.45 11.81
C THR A 696 1.21 -4.28 11.31
N THR A 697 0.72 -3.08 11.51
CA THR A 697 1.42 -1.82 11.22
C THR A 697 1.44 -0.99 12.48
N LEU A 698 2.64 -0.56 12.88
CA LEU A 698 2.85 0.37 13.98
C LEU A 698 3.56 1.62 13.44
N PHE A 699 3.03 2.78 13.73
CA PHE A 699 3.64 4.06 13.38
C PHE A 699 3.71 4.94 14.63
N TYR A 700 4.86 5.58 14.83
CA TYR A 700 5.07 6.56 15.89
C TYR A 700 5.79 7.79 15.34
N LEU A 701 5.28 8.96 15.69
CA LEU A 701 5.90 10.25 15.40
C LEU A 701 5.93 11.07 16.68
N LYS A 702 7.12 11.55 17.03
CA LYS A 702 7.31 12.61 18.01
C LYS A 702 7.99 13.78 17.33
N SER A 703 7.46 14.99 17.50
CA SER A 703 8.05 16.21 16.96
C SER A 703 7.99 17.31 18.00
N ASN A 704 9.12 17.98 18.19
CA ASN A 704 9.23 19.18 19.00
C ASN A 704 9.57 20.35 18.07
N GLY A 705 8.92 21.48 18.23
CA GLY A 705 9.20 22.71 17.48
C GLY A 705 8.94 23.93 18.32
N LEU A 706 9.72 24.97 18.08
CA LEU A 706 9.52 26.30 18.67
C LEU A 706 8.68 27.17 17.72
N SER A 707 7.75 27.91 18.28
CA SER A 707 6.99 28.97 17.64
C SER A 707 6.85 30.13 18.61
N GLN A 708 6.26 31.24 18.19
CA GLN A 708 5.89 32.31 19.11
C GLN A 708 4.39 32.52 19.09
N PHE A 709 3.85 32.83 20.26
CA PHE A 709 2.47 33.19 20.49
C PHE A 709 2.40 34.52 21.25
N ASN A 710 1.79 35.53 20.63
CA ASN A 710 1.77 36.91 21.14
C ASN A 710 3.16 37.45 21.52
N GLY A 711 4.19 37.07 20.74
CA GLY A 711 5.59 37.46 20.96
C GLY A 711 6.34 36.61 22.00
N PHE A 712 5.69 35.66 22.69
CA PHE A 712 6.35 34.78 23.64
C PHE A 712 6.70 33.43 23.01
N ASP A 713 7.85 32.91 23.39
CA ASP A 713 8.27 31.59 22.93
C ASP A 713 7.33 30.49 23.40
N ASN A 714 6.92 29.63 22.48
CA ASN A 714 6.04 28.49 22.73
C ASN A 714 6.64 27.22 22.11
N GLU A 715 7.04 26.29 22.97
CA GLU A 715 7.45 24.96 22.54
C GLU A 715 6.21 24.07 22.37
N THR A 716 6.04 23.54 21.18
CA THR A 716 4.97 22.59 20.86
C THR A 716 5.57 21.20 20.71
N GLN A 717 5.08 20.25 21.51
CA GLN A 717 5.39 18.84 21.37
C GLN A 717 4.19 18.08 20.82
N THR A 718 4.40 17.34 19.74
CA THR A 718 3.38 16.53 19.10
C THR A 718 3.77 15.06 19.17
N HIS A 719 2.85 14.21 19.63
CA HIS A 719 2.97 12.77 19.62
C HIS A 719 1.83 12.19 18.76
N ASN A 720 2.17 11.32 17.85
CA ASN A 720 1.20 10.59 17.04
C ASN A 720 1.56 9.10 17.06
N PHE A 721 0.67 8.26 17.55
CA PHE A 721 0.80 6.81 17.54
C PHE A 721 -0.34 6.20 16.77
N THR A 722 -0.03 5.33 15.82
CA THR A 722 -1.02 4.56 15.07
C THR A 722 -0.66 3.09 15.13
N SER A 723 -1.63 2.27 15.48
CA SER A 723 -1.52 0.81 15.47
C SER A 723 -2.67 0.24 14.64
N ARG A 724 -2.36 -0.54 13.63
CA ARG A 724 -3.35 -1.26 12.83
C ARG A 724 -3.04 -2.74 12.84
N MET A 725 -4.03 -3.56 13.13
CA MET A 725 -3.95 -5.01 13.10
C MET A 725 -5.08 -5.57 12.23
N GLN A 726 -4.72 -6.39 11.27
CA GLN A 726 -5.66 -7.03 10.35
C GLN A 726 -5.53 -8.54 10.46
N LEU A 727 -6.66 -9.20 10.62
CA LEU A 727 -6.81 -10.65 10.51
C LEU A 727 -7.61 -10.94 9.25
N ILE A 728 -7.04 -11.68 8.31
CA ILE A 728 -7.68 -11.98 7.02
C ILE A 728 -7.70 -13.49 6.84
N SER A 729 -8.89 -14.09 6.78
CA SER A 729 -9.04 -15.50 6.50
C SER A 729 -8.79 -15.83 5.03
N ASN A 730 -8.33 -17.05 4.76
CA ASN A 730 -8.15 -17.60 3.42
C ASN A 730 -8.50 -19.10 3.42
N PHE A 731 -9.78 -19.38 3.65
CA PHE A 731 -10.31 -20.76 3.71
C PHE A 731 -10.65 -21.25 2.31
N ARG A 732 -9.81 -22.10 1.71
CA ARG A 732 -9.99 -22.60 0.33
C ARG A 732 -11.23 -23.44 0.12
N LYS A 733 -11.65 -24.18 1.16
CA LYS A 733 -12.82 -25.06 1.12
C LYS A 733 -14.10 -24.40 1.61
N SER A 734 -14.01 -23.23 2.23
CA SER A 734 -15.16 -22.48 2.72
C SER A 734 -15.63 -21.49 1.66
N ASN A 735 -16.92 -21.37 1.53
CA ASN A 735 -17.54 -20.32 0.72
C ASN A 735 -17.61 -18.97 1.44
N VAL A 736 -17.21 -18.92 2.70
CA VAL A 736 -17.24 -17.72 3.54
C VAL A 736 -15.84 -17.40 4.03
N GLN A 737 -15.46 -16.12 3.93
CA GLN A 737 -14.23 -15.55 4.45
C GLN A 737 -14.58 -14.47 5.46
N PHE A 738 -13.72 -14.25 6.43
CA PHE A 738 -13.85 -13.15 7.38
C PHE A 738 -12.60 -12.29 7.41
N GLY A 739 -12.78 -11.03 7.76
CA GLY A 739 -11.71 -10.09 8.07
C GLY A 739 -12.05 -9.29 9.32
N ILE A 740 -11.04 -9.02 10.12
CA ILE A 740 -11.10 -8.12 11.27
C ILE A 740 -9.99 -7.09 11.08
N ASP A 741 -10.33 -5.81 11.12
CA ASP A 741 -9.38 -4.71 11.04
C ASP A 741 -9.58 -3.84 12.28
N TYR A 742 -8.55 -3.75 13.11
CA TYR A 742 -8.51 -2.85 14.25
C TYR A 742 -7.50 -1.76 14.01
N ASN A 743 -7.94 -0.52 14.05
CA ASN A 743 -7.10 0.66 13.89
C ASN A 743 -7.21 1.54 15.14
N PHE A 744 -6.09 1.84 15.75
CA PHE A 744 -5.98 2.74 16.89
C PHE A 744 -5.10 3.92 16.51
N ILE A 745 -5.59 5.14 16.72
CA ILE A 745 -4.85 6.38 16.50
C ILE A 745 -4.92 7.20 17.77
N GLN A 746 -3.75 7.58 18.28
CA GLN A 746 -3.63 8.53 19.39
C GLN A 746 -2.80 9.72 18.94
N ARG A 747 -3.31 10.91 19.17
CA ARG A 747 -2.60 12.16 18.93
C ARG A 747 -2.60 12.98 20.21
N SER A 748 -1.43 13.48 20.60
CA SER A 748 -1.27 14.37 21.73
C SER A 748 -0.48 15.60 21.30
N VAL A 749 -0.95 16.76 21.68
CA VAL A 749 -0.27 18.04 21.51
C VAL A 749 -0.12 18.68 22.87
N GLU A 750 1.10 19.07 23.21
CA GLU A 750 1.45 19.75 24.44
C GLU A 750 2.14 21.06 24.10
N GLN A 751 1.81 22.12 24.84
CA GLN A 751 2.36 23.45 24.62
C GLN A 751 2.90 24.03 25.93
N SER A 752 4.09 24.63 25.87
CA SER A 752 4.75 25.16 27.06
C SER A 752 4.16 26.47 27.54
N SER A 753 3.67 27.33 26.61
CA SER A 753 3.18 28.67 26.96
C SER A 753 1.84 28.69 27.71
N SER A 754 1.04 27.65 27.58
CA SER A 754 -0.33 27.62 28.10
C SER A 754 -0.62 26.47 29.05
N SER A 755 0.39 25.61 29.35
CA SER A 755 0.19 24.33 30.05
C SER A 755 -0.89 23.46 29.40
N PHE A 756 -1.14 23.72 28.11
CA PHE A 756 -2.19 23.06 27.35
C PHE A 756 -1.74 21.68 26.90
N ARG A 757 -2.54 20.70 27.25
CA ARG A 757 -2.39 19.35 26.75
C ARG A 757 -3.70 18.84 26.20
N ASN A 758 -3.70 18.45 24.95
CA ASN A 758 -4.83 17.77 24.33
C ASN A 758 -4.41 16.39 23.82
N THR A 759 -5.21 15.39 24.14
CA THR A 759 -5.03 14.02 23.65
C THR A 759 -6.32 13.53 23.04
N SER A 760 -6.28 13.19 21.78
CA SER A 760 -7.37 12.54 21.08
C SER A 760 -7.03 11.08 20.80
N GLN A 761 -8.03 10.22 20.92
CA GLN A 761 -7.92 8.79 20.63
C GLN A 761 -9.04 8.37 19.71
N ASN A 762 -8.70 7.56 18.74
CA ASN A 762 -9.68 6.94 17.83
C ASN A 762 -9.47 5.43 17.84
N HIS A 763 -10.53 4.69 18.12
CA HIS A 763 -10.59 3.23 18.04
C HIS A 763 -11.58 2.84 16.94
N GLN A 764 -11.09 2.27 15.86
CA GLN A 764 -11.93 1.77 14.78
C GLN A 764 -11.82 0.25 14.70
N ILE A 765 -12.95 -0.44 14.78
CA ILE A 765 -13.05 -1.88 14.58
C ILE A 765 -13.94 -2.12 13.37
N ALA A 766 -13.39 -2.76 12.35
CA ALA A 766 -14.13 -3.16 11.17
C ALA A 766 -14.15 -4.69 11.05
N LEU A 767 -15.36 -5.23 10.98
CA LEU A 767 -15.62 -6.64 10.73
C LEU A 767 -16.09 -6.79 9.29
N SER A 768 -15.55 -7.74 8.56
CA SER A 768 -15.98 -8.04 7.20
C SER A 768 -16.26 -9.53 7.05
N LEU A 769 -17.36 -9.83 6.41
CA LEU A 769 -17.73 -11.16 6.00
C LEU A 769 -17.94 -11.17 4.49
N ARG A 770 -17.25 -12.05 3.79
CA ARG A 770 -17.35 -12.19 2.34
C ARG A 770 -17.71 -13.60 1.99
N GLY A 771 -18.58 -13.75 1.02
CA GLY A 771 -18.99 -15.09 0.62
C GLY A 771 -19.32 -15.19 -0.85
N LYS A 772 -19.34 -16.44 -1.30
CA LYS A 772 -19.83 -16.81 -2.62
C LYS A 772 -20.64 -18.08 -2.53
N ASN A 773 -21.67 -18.20 -3.35
CA ASN A 773 -22.42 -19.43 -3.52
C ASN A 773 -21.97 -20.16 -4.80
N LYS A 774 -22.16 -21.47 -4.87
CA LYS A 774 -21.99 -22.25 -6.10
C LYS A 774 -22.86 -21.72 -7.26
N THR A 775 -23.94 -21.03 -6.95
CA THR A 775 -24.96 -20.52 -7.87
C THR A 775 -24.75 -19.07 -8.29
N LYS A 776 -23.50 -18.57 -8.34
CA LYS A 776 -23.21 -17.26 -8.95
C LYS A 776 -23.48 -16.02 -8.08
N LEU A 777 -23.80 -16.17 -6.80
CA LEU A 777 -23.96 -15.07 -5.86
C LEU A 777 -22.66 -14.82 -5.11
N LYS A 778 -22.15 -13.60 -5.16
CA LYS A 778 -21.09 -13.07 -4.28
C LYS A 778 -21.72 -12.04 -3.34
N TRP A 779 -21.24 -11.98 -2.11
CA TRP A 779 -21.68 -10.99 -1.14
C TRP A 779 -20.54 -10.56 -0.23
N ASP A 780 -20.63 -9.34 0.23
CA ASP A 780 -19.70 -8.73 1.18
C ASP A 780 -20.52 -7.91 2.18
N LEU A 781 -20.31 -8.16 3.46
CA LEU A 781 -20.92 -7.42 4.56
C LEU A 781 -19.80 -6.82 5.40
N GLY A 782 -19.87 -5.53 5.66
CA GLY A 782 -18.94 -4.80 6.50
C GLY A 782 -19.64 -4.08 7.62
N PHE A 783 -19.22 -4.28 8.85
CA PHE A 783 -19.68 -3.52 10.00
C PHE A 783 -18.48 -2.83 10.65
N THR A 784 -18.57 -1.52 10.83
CA THR A 784 -17.51 -0.71 11.42
C THR A 784 -18.04 0.07 12.60
N VAL A 785 -17.32 0.02 13.69
CA VAL A 785 -17.50 0.88 14.86
C VAL A 785 -16.31 1.83 14.92
N ASP A 786 -16.56 3.12 14.96
CA ASP A 786 -15.57 4.19 15.06
C ASP A 786 -15.85 5.01 16.31
N ASN A 787 -15.01 4.81 17.34
CA ASN A 787 -15.10 5.51 18.62
C ASN A 787 -14.02 6.59 18.68
N GLN A 788 -14.45 7.82 18.69
CA GLN A 788 -13.58 8.99 18.76
C GLN A 788 -13.70 9.65 20.13
N ASN A 789 -12.58 9.71 20.84
CA ASN A 789 -12.44 10.42 22.11
C ASN A 789 -11.51 11.62 21.91
N SER A 790 -12.00 12.79 22.06
CA SER A 790 -11.25 14.05 21.91
C SER A 790 -10.70 14.59 23.23
N GLY A 791 -10.91 13.89 24.34
CA GLY A 791 -10.67 14.39 25.68
C GLY A 791 -11.81 15.26 26.22
N LEU A 792 -12.62 15.88 25.37
CA LEU A 792 -13.77 16.72 25.72
C LEU A 792 -15.11 16.07 25.36
N ALA A 793 -15.13 15.22 24.35
CA ALA A 793 -16.32 14.51 23.91
C ALA A 793 -15.97 13.13 23.38
N ILE A 794 -16.90 12.19 23.58
CA ILE A 794 -16.83 10.85 23.00
C ILE A 794 -17.92 10.76 21.95
N ASN A 795 -17.55 10.37 20.75
CA ASN A 795 -18.48 10.12 19.65
C ASN A 795 -18.31 8.69 19.13
N SER A 796 -19.41 7.98 18.97
CA SER A 796 -19.41 6.61 18.43
C SER A 796 -20.26 6.57 17.16
N LEU A 797 -19.63 6.15 16.09
CA LEU A 797 -20.28 6.00 14.78
C LEU A 797 -20.34 4.53 14.40
N TYR A 798 -21.45 4.12 13.85
CA TYR A 798 -21.70 2.76 13.39
C TYR A 798 -21.98 2.78 11.90
N PHE A 799 -21.25 2.01 11.12
CA PHE A 799 -21.39 1.91 9.68
C PHE A 799 -21.71 0.48 9.28
N LEU A 800 -22.74 0.30 8.51
CA LEU A 800 -23.08 -0.99 7.90
C LEU A 800 -23.00 -0.84 6.38
N ASN A 801 -22.16 -1.66 5.76
CA ASN A 801 -22.00 -1.74 4.32
C ASN A 801 -22.39 -3.13 3.84
N ALA A 802 -23.09 -3.22 2.70
CA ALA A 802 -23.43 -4.50 2.10
C ALA A 802 -23.31 -4.42 0.58
N ASN A 803 -22.64 -5.41 0.00
CA ASN A 803 -22.55 -5.59 -1.44
C ASN A 803 -23.05 -6.97 -1.81
N LEU A 804 -23.95 -7.05 -2.76
CA LEU A 804 -24.41 -8.31 -3.34
C LEU A 804 -24.17 -8.25 -4.84
N GLN A 805 -23.65 -9.31 -5.42
CA GLN A 805 -23.43 -9.41 -6.86
C GLN A 805 -23.94 -10.77 -7.35
N TYR A 806 -24.88 -10.74 -8.26
CA TYR A 806 -25.40 -11.92 -8.94
C TYR A 806 -24.89 -11.97 -10.39
N VAL A 807 -24.21 -13.04 -10.75
CA VAL A 807 -23.71 -13.29 -12.11
C VAL A 807 -24.82 -13.95 -12.92
N ALA A 808 -25.58 -13.17 -13.69
CA ALA A 808 -26.68 -13.69 -14.49
C ALA A 808 -26.16 -14.61 -15.59
N ASN A 809 -25.13 -14.17 -16.32
CA ASN A 809 -24.40 -14.96 -17.31
C ASN A 809 -22.93 -14.50 -17.41
N ASN A 810 -22.20 -14.91 -18.42
CA ASN A 810 -20.78 -14.56 -18.58
C ASN A 810 -20.54 -13.07 -18.73
N ASN A 811 -21.50 -12.31 -19.23
CA ASN A 811 -21.37 -10.90 -19.54
C ASN A 811 -22.12 -9.99 -18.57
N TRP A 812 -23.28 -10.44 -18.02
CA TRP A 812 -24.15 -9.61 -17.21
C TRP A 812 -24.09 -9.96 -15.72
N LYS A 813 -23.96 -8.95 -14.92
CA LYS A 813 -24.02 -9.02 -13.46
C LYS A 813 -25.02 -8.01 -12.94
N LEU A 814 -25.84 -8.40 -11.99
CA LEU A 814 -26.69 -7.52 -11.20
C LEU A 814 -26.03 -7.30 -9.86
N PHE A 815 -26.07 -6.10 -9.34
CA PHE A 815 -25.54 -5.85 -8.02
C PHE A 815 -26.38 -4.88 -7.19
N PHE A 816 -26.28 -5.07 -5.89
CA PHE A 816 -26.76 -4.20 -4.86
C PHE A 816 -25.55 -3.63 -4.12
N ASN A 817 -25.54 -2.33 -3.88
CA ASN A 817 -24.53 -1.66 -3.09
C ASN A 817 -25.19 -0.80 -2.04
N GLY A 818 -25.00 -1.15 -0.78
CA GLY A 818 -25.40 -0.36 0.38
C GLY A 818 -24.17 0.16 1.11
N SER A 819 -24.10 1.45 1.33
CA SER A 819 -23.02 2.07 2.09
C SER A 819 -23.61 2.91 3.23
N ASN A 820 -23.04 2.76 4.42
CA ASN A 820 -23.48 3.45 5.64
C ASN A 820 -25.00 3.31 5.88
N MET A 821 -25.55 2.13 5.68
CA MET A 821 -27.01 1.86 5.70
C MET A 821 -27.68 2.14 7.05
N LEU A 822 -26.92 2.28 8.14
CA LEU A 822 -27.45 2.67 9.45
C LEU A 822 -27.71 4.18 9.57
N ASN A 823 -27.18 4.98 8.65
CA ASN A 823 -27.27 6.44 8.65
C ASN A 823 -27.76 6.92 7.28
N LEU A 824 -28.94 6.48 6.86
CA LEU A 824 -29.54 6.90 5.59
C LEU A 824 -30.03 8.35 5.63
N ASP A 825 -30.27 8.88 6.82
CA ASP A 825 -30.52 10.28 7.05
C ASP A 825 -29.22 11.05 7.27
N GLN A 826 -29.33 12.37 7.40
CA GLN A 826 -28.21 13.24 7.68
C GLN A 826 -27.61 12.92 9.04
N SER A 827 -26.30 12.69 9.08
CA SER A 827 -25.55 12.43 10.31
C SER A 827 -24.44 13.46 10.49
N THR A 828 -23.99 13.62 11.73
CA THR A 828 -22.93 14.56 12.07
C THR A 828 -21.77 13.86 12.77
N LEU A 829 -20.56 14.31 12.48
CA LEU A 829 -19.32 13.85 13.09
C LEU A 829 -18.73 14.98 13.93
N LEU A 830 -18.29 14.66 15.15
CA LEU A 830 -17.49 15.57 15.96
C LEU A 830 -16.02 15.38 15.65
N THR A 831 -15.33 16.47 15.38
CA THR A 831 -13.89 16.47 15.17
C THR A 831 -13.22 17.53 16.00
N ASN A 832 -11.96 17.28 16.35
CA ASN A 832 -11.19 18.21 17.14
C ASN A 832 -9.82 18.44 16.49
N VAL A 833 -9.45 19.71 16.41
CA VAL A 833 -8.18 20.16 15.90
C VAL A 833 -7.53 21.06 16.95
N ALA A 834 -6.28 20.76 17.30
CA ALA A 834 -5.47 21.62 18.15
C ALA A 834 -4.40 22.29 17.29
N SER A 835 -4.25 23.58 17.45
CA SER A 835 -3.15 24.39 16.91
C SER A 835 -2.33 24.99 18.05
N ALA A 836 -1.28 25.73 17.72
CA ALA A 836 -0.51 26.47 18.72
C ALA A 836 -1.32 27.57 19.41
N SER A 837 -2.40 28.04 18.80
CA SER A 837 -3.11 29.25 19.22
C SER A 837 -4.54 28.97 19.65
N PHE A 838 -5.16 27.87 19.21
CA PHE A 838 -6.55 27.57 19.49
C PHE A 838 -6.84 26.06 19.46
N PHE A 839 -7.89 25.69 20.13
CA PHE A 839 -8.52 24.39 20.06
C PHE A 839 -9.88 24.53 19.39
N THR A 840 -10.17 23.68 18.43
CA THR A 840 -11.43 23.72 17.70
C THR A 840 -12.16 22.39 17.84
N THR A 841 -13.40 22.46 18.30
CA THR A 841 -14.37 21.36 18.21
C THR A 841 -15.31 21.65 17.05
N SER A 842 -15.33 20.79 16.06
CA SER A 842 -16.19 20.95 14.89
C SER A 842 -17.25 19.85 14.84
N ARG A 843 -18.49 20.26 14.58
CA ARG A 843 -19.60 19.40 14.24
C ARG A 843 -19.79 19.46 12.73
N VAL A 844 -19.40 18.42 12.04
CA VAL A 844 -19.39 18.36 10.57
C VAL A 844 -20.56 17.50 10.10
N THR A 845 -21.32 18.00 9.16
CA THR A 845 -22.33 17.21 8.47
C THR A 845 -21.67 16.26 7.50
N ILE A 846 -21.89 14.96 7.68
CA ILE A 846 -21.36 13.94 6.78
C ILE A 846 -22.44 13.47 5.81
N ARG A 847 -21.99 12.94 4.68
CA ARG A 847 -22.86 12.41 3.64
C ARG A 847 -23.78 11.30 4.19
N PRO A 848 -25.09 11.33 3.93
CA PRO A 848 -25.99 10.24 4.26
C PRO A 848 -25.55 8.92 3.60
N GLY A 849 -25.86 7.82 4.24
CA GLY A 849 -25.74 6.51 3.65
C GLY A 849 -26.62 6.38 2.40
N PHE A 850 -26.34 5.38 1.58
CA PHE A 850 -27.10 5.15 0.36
C PHE A 850 -27.30 3.65 0.08
N ILE A 851 -28.29 3.37 -0.72
CA ILE A 851 -28.59 2.05 -1.27
C ILE A 851 -28.78 2.22 -2.77
N MET A 852 -28.04 1.45 -3.57
CA MET A 852 -28.11 1.44 -5.03
C MET A 852 -28.33 0.03 -5.56
N LEU A 853 -29.07 -0.05 -6.65
CA LEU A 853 -29.13 -1.21 -7.52
C LEU A 853 -28.44 -0.88 -8.84
N GLY A 854 -27.74 -1.84 -9.39
CA GLY A 854 -27.02 -1.62 -10.63
C GLY A 854 -26.83 -2.86 -11.45
N ILE A 855 -26.42 -2.62 -12.69
CA ILE A 855 -26.07 -3.61 -13.66
C ILE A 855 -24.61 -3.41 -14.07
N ASN A 856 -23.91 -4.50 -14.31
CA ASN A 856 -22.56 -4.49 -14.84
C ASN A 856 -22.52 -5.40 -16.07
N TYR A 857 -21.99 -4.90 -17.18
CA TYR A 857 -21.75 -5.63 -18.42
C TYR A 857 -20.26 -5.72 -18.68
N SER A 858 -19.73 -6.94 -18.82
CA SER A 858 -18.31 -7.21 -19.11
C SER A 858 -18.22 -8.05 -20.40
N LEU A 859 -17.30 -7.67 -21.30
CA LEU A 859 -17.03 -8.37 -22.56
C LEU A 859 -15.61 -8.91 -22.57
#